data_876dafb84f82a3a85c41bc1adefde05a
#
_entry.id   876dafb84f82a3a85c41bc1adefde05a
#
_cell.length_a   1.000
_cell.length_b   1.000
_cell.length_c   1.000
_cell.angle_alpha   90.00
_cell.angle_beta   90.00
_cell.angle_gamma   90.00
#
_symmetry.space_group_name_H-M   'P 1'
#
loop_
_entity.id
_entity.type
_entity.pdbx_description
1 polymer ?
#
loop_
_entity_poly.entity_id
_entity_poly.type
_entity_poly.pdbx_seq_one_letter_code
_entity_poly.pdbx_strand_id
1 'polypeptide(L)'
;MRTMLRAIVFLLPLILVGAIASPPLAGGIWVCGGVLMIILAARSRSWTAWASAPDWPGMTHDVLFARINGALSALWGGIFAVSGLALLLGGGPVWRWVLMPVGGLASAMLPRWWSGHALERRLHDADPNPWPSPLHGPAAAGLDMDVAVVGAGIGGLTAAALLAQAGQRVAVFEQHDKPGGFCHSWEGVGTDGGELLRFRFDAGVHDISGWFEGGTVREILRRLNLDSALEWCRLDHAFVEAGQRWDPPRGWDAFTDSLAARHPTTAPALRSLLADVRTIFDAMYATSKQRGGVPGLPGSVDGLKAYAREHPLAVRWMPQPFGDLLAHHGVTGPARVQLLALSGYVTHDPATLRVRDVVPLLGYFLHGGHYPVGGSGALSQALVDSLSLDGGTLHLSTPVSAVELAPDGMGVQALRLADGRRVQCRAVVMNGDAVAALGLLQPAGAIPPALCSELAALRPATSMFAVHLGVRGDPPALPPVVHLHDAGRGGALEIVLPSTVDASAAPPGYFTVELMRLVRPDEMAGWFDDASAFDPVTQRQSAAYAARKASVADQLIDAAETLIPGLRARTVFRREASPVTFRRYGYSTLGAIYGALGPDGCLGPLSRRSPLPGLVFAGAAAAGPGVEPAMIAGAEAADALWPGLLRAPGSPG
;
A
#
# COMPACT_ATOMS: atom_id res chain seq x y z
N MET A 1 1.77 23.91 28.42
CA MET A 1 2.43 24.36 29.66
C MET A 1 3.94 24.08 29.68
N ARG A 2 4.42 22.81 29.41
CA ARG A 2 5.85 22.46 29.41
C ARG A 2 6.69 23.22 28.36
N THR A 3 6.21 23.33 27.10
CA THR A 3 6.88 24.11 26.04
C THR A 3 7.01 25.58 26.41
N MET A 4 5.95 26.17 26.98
CA MET A 4 5.96 27.56 27.44
C MET A 4 6.99 27.78 28.56
N LEU A 5 7.11 26.86 29.53
CA LEU A 5 8.10 26.92 30.58
C LEU A 5 9.54 26.88 30.03
N ARG A 6 9.82 26.00 29.06
CA ARG A 6 11.14 25.91 28.40
C ARG A 6 11.47 27.15 27.59
N ALA A 7 10.46 27.71 26.88
CA ALA A 7 10.62 28.97 26.17
C ALA A 7 10.95 30.13 27.13
N ILE A 8 10.28 30.21 28.27
CA ILE A 8 10.57 31.18 29.30
C ILE A 8 12.01 31.01 29.82
N VAL A 9 12.43 29.78 30.13
CA VAL A 9 13.81 29.51 30.61
C VAL A 9 14.86 29.96 29.59
N PHE A 10 14.63 29.76 28.28
CA PHE A 10 15.55 30.20 27.24
C PHE A 10 15.63 31.73 27.12
N LEU A 11 14.47 32.41 27.18
CA LEU A 11 14.39 33.87 27.04
C LEU A 11 14.73 34.62 28.35
N LEU A 12 14.65 33.93 29.49
CA LEU A 12 14.82 34.54 30.83
C LEU A 12 16.13 35.32 30.98
N PRO A 13 17.28 34.82 30.53
CA PRO A 13 18.54 35.61 30.62
C PRO A 13 18.47 36.93 29.88
N LEU A 14 17.89 36.97 28.66
CA LEU A 14 17.74 38.18 27.88
C LEU A 14 16.72 39.16 28.50
N ILE A 15 15.64 38.61 29.03
CA ILE A 15 14.60 39.38 29.73
C ILE A 15 15.17 40.00 31.02
N LEU A 16 15.91 39.22 31.83
CA LEU A 16 16.55 39.69 33.06
C LEU A 16 17.57 40.79 32.77
N VAL A 17 18.42 40.65 31.75
CA VAL A 17 19.36 41.67 31.34
C VAL A 17 18.60 42.95 30.94
N GLY A 18 17.50 42.83 30.20
CA GLY A 18 16.66 43.97 29.84
C GLY A 18 16.05 44.66 31.05
N ALA A 19 15.76 43.92 32.12
CA ALA A 19 15.15 44.49 33.33
C ALA A 19 16.13 45.25 34.22
N ILE A 20 17.38 44.80 34.34
CA ILE A 20 18.33 45.30 35.37
C ILE A 20 19.50 46.09 34.80
N ALA A 21 19.87 45.87 33.55
CA ALA A 21 21.01 46.55 32.91
C ALA A 21 20.66 48.00 32.51
N SER A 22 21.66 48.88 32.40
CA SER A 22 21.48 50.22 31.81
C SER A 22 20.96 50.11 30.37
N PRO A 23 20.18 51.10 29.89
CA PRO A 23 19.60 51.05 28.55
C PRO A 23 20.62 50.76 27.42
N PRO A 24 21.81 51.39 27.37
CA PRO A 24 22.79 51.09 26.33
C PRO A 24 23.36 49.67 26.41
N LEU A 25 23.60 49.14 27.63
CA LEU A 25 24.12 47.80 27.82
C LEU A 25 23.06 46.76 27.43
N ALA A 26 21.83 46.94 27.87
CA ALA A 26 20.70 46.09 27.51
C ALA A 26 20.49 46.11 25.98
N GLY A 27 20.57 47.29 25.36
CA GLY A 27 20.43 47.46 23.92
C GLY A 27 21.47 46.67 23.13
N GLY A 28 22.74 46.79 23.49
CA GLY A 28 23.82 46.05 22.82
C GLY A 28 23.65 44.52 22.91
N ILE A 29 23.33 43.99 24.10
CA ILE A 29 23.12 42.57 24.34
C ILE A 29 21.90 42.06 23.56
N TRP A 30 20.83 42.83 23.51
CA TRP A 30 19.61 42.43 22.80
C TRP A 30 19.78 42.45 21.27
N VAL A 31 20.51 43.43 20.70
CA VAL A 31 20.86 43.44 19.26
C VAL A 31 21.67 42.17 18.92
N CYS A 32 22.74 41.88 19.67
CA CYS A 32 23.58 40.72 19.43
C CYS A 32 22.80 39.42 19.58
N GLY A 33 22.01 39.28 20.64
CA GLY A 33 21.17 38.09 20.88
C GLY A 33 20.10 37.91 19.82
N GLY A 34 19.45 38.99 19.40
CA GLY A 34 18.43 38.97 18.36
C GLY A 34 19.01 38.57 16.99
N VAL A 35 20.14 39.14 16.60
CA VAL A 35 20.84 38.75 15.35
C VAL A 35 21.29 37.30 15.40
N LEU A 36 21.82 36.82 16.52
CA LEU A 36 22.18 35.39 16.70
C LEU A 36 20.98 34.47 16.53
N MET A 37 19.82 34.83 17.11
CA MET A 37 18.57 34.04 16.95
C MET A 37 18.16 33.95 15.49
N ILE A 38 18.25 35.04 14.72
CA ILE A 38 17.92 35.07 13.29
C ILE A 38 18.89 34.20 12.50
N ILE A 39 20.18 34.30 12.77
CA ILE A 39 21.23 33.50 12.10
C ILE A 39 21.02 32.01 12.39
N LEU A 40 20.74 31.64 13.63
CA LEU A 40 20.48 30.24 14.01
C LEU A 40 19.19 29.72 13.37
N ALA A 41 18.16 30.52 13.29
CA ALA A 41 16.91 30.17 12.62
C ALA A 41 17.13 29.93 11.12
N ALA A 42 17.91 30.77 10.44
CA ALA A 42 18.28 30.61 9.03
C ALA A 42 19.12 29.34 8.77
N ARG A 43 19.82 28.83 9.77
CA ARG A 43 20.59 27.59 9.73
C ARG A 43 19.81 26.37 10.26
N SER A 44 18.50 26.45 10.33
CA SER A 44 17.60 25.39 10.87
C SER A 44 17.91 24.96 12.32
N ARG A 45 18.57 25.83 13.10
CA ARG A 45 18.89 25.63 14.52
C ARG A 45 18.08 26.59 15.40
N SER A 46 16.76 26.54 15.26
CA SER A 46 15.88 27.46 15.99
C SER A 46 15.73 27.03 17.47
N TRP A 47 15.78 28.01 18.40
CA TRP A 47 15.59 27.75 19.83
C TRP A 47 14.14 27.34 20.14
N THR A 48 13.16 27.81 19.36
CA THR A 48 11.75 27.41 19.53
C THR A 48 11.55 25.95 19.14
N ALA A 49 12.29 25.43 18.14
CA ALA A 49 12.27 24.02 17.82
C ALA A 49 12.81 23.18 18.97
N TRP A 50 13.93 23.60 19.61
CA TRP A 50 14.45 22.95 20.80
C TRP A 50 13.40 22.95 21.95
N ALA A 51 12.71 24.04 22.17
CA ALA A 51 11.70 24.15 23.23
C ALA A 51 10.47 23.28 22.98
N SER A 52 10.03 23.13 21.72
CA SER A 52 8.82 22.38 21.32
C SER A 52 9.07 20.91 20.97
N ALA A 53 10.32 20.52 20.67
CA ALA A 53 10.68 19.14 20.28
C ALA A 53 10.16 18.06 21.23
N PRO A 54 10.23 18.21 22.57
CA PRO A 54 9.75 17.17 23.47
C PRO A 54 8.22 16.99 23.49
N ASP A 55 7.47 17.98 23.00
CA ASP A 55 6.01 17.87 22.87
C ASP A 55 5.59 17.29 21.51
N TRP A 56 6.53 17.23 20.55
CA TRP A 56 6.34 16.76 19.18
C TRP A 56 7.55 15.92 18.68
N PRO A 57 7.91 14.83 19.37
CA PRO A 57 9.16 14.11 19.10
C PRO A 57 9.23 13.52 17.68
N GLY A 58 8.08 13.09 17.13
CA GLY A 58 7.99 12.58 15.75
C GLY A 58 8.09 13.65 14.66
N MET A 59 7.87 14.92 15.01
CA MET A 59 7.81 16.03 14.05
C MET A 59 9.13 16.80 13.92
N THR A 60 10.16 16.49 14.68
CA THR A 60 11.41 17.24 14.70
C THR A 60 12.14 17.25 13.36
N HIS A 61 11.88 16.27 12.50
CA HIS A 61 12.41 16.15 11.13
C HIS A 61 11.44 16.64 10.05
N ASP A 62 10.23 17.06 10.44
CA ASP A 62 9.22 17.57 9.50
C ASP A 62 9.54 19.00 9.09
N VAL A 63 9.48 19.26 7.77
CA VAL A 63 9.78 20.57 7.17
C VAL A 63 8.84 21.66 7.71
N LEU A 64 7.57 21.33 7.98
CA LEU A 64 6.62 22.26 8.55
C LEU A 64 7.00 22.65 9.97
N PHE A 65 7.40 21.67 10.80
CA PHE A 65 7.87 21.93 12.16
C PHE A 65 9.08 22.87 12.14
N ALA A 66 10.05 22.61 11.25
CA ALA A 66 11.23 23.45 11.10
C ALA A 66 10.88 24.88 10.65
N ARG A 67 9.95 25.02 9.68
CA ARG A 67 9.50 26.34 9.15
C ARG A 67 8.77 27.15 10.22
N ILE A 68 7.83 26.57 10.95
CA ILE A 68 7.08 27.27 12.01
C ILE A 68 8.04 27.75 13.10
N ASN A 69 8.91 26.86 13.57
CA ASN A 69 9.84 27.20 14.64
C ASN A 69 10.94 28.17 14.17
N GLY A 70 11.39 28.07 12.92
CA GLY A 70 12.31 29.03 12.32
C GLY A 70 11.71 30.43 12.26
N ALA A 71 10.47 30.55 11.78
CA ALA A 71 9.74 31.82 11.71
C ALA A 71 9.55 32.47 13.10
N LEU A 72 9.16 31.66 14.11
CA LEU A 72 9.02 32.15 15.49
C LEU A 72 10.36 32.60 16.08
N SER A 73 11.43 31.83 15.86
CA SER A 73 12.77 32.21 16.35
C SER A 73 13.27 33.49 15.69
N ALA A 74 13.03 33.68 14.39
CA ALA A 74 13.38 34.87 13.66
C ALA A 74 12.55 36.09 14.13
N LEU A 75 11.25 35.91 14.39
CA LEU A 75 10.38 36.96 14.93
C LEU A 75 10.87 37.44 16.31
N TRP A 76 11.16 36.51 17.22
CA TRP A 76 11.72 36.88 18.53
C TRP A 76 13.07 37.55 18.40
N GLY A 77 13.93 37.05 17.49
CA GLY A 77 15.20 37.71 17.17
C GLY A 77 15.01 39.13 16.68
N GLY A 78 14.04 39.38 15.80
CA GLY A 78 13.67 40.73 15.32
C GLY A 78 13.15 41.62 16.44
N ILE A 79 12.30 41.09 17.33
CA ILE A 79 11.79 41.82 18.49
C ILE A 79 12.95 42.31 19.39
N PHE A 80 13.88 41.42 19.73
CA PHE A 80 15.04 41.81 20.54
C PHE A 80 15.96 42.79 19.80
N ALA A 81 16.23 42.57 18.49
CA ALA A 81 17.09 43.44 17.73
C ALA A 81 16.52 44.86 17.61
N VAL A 82 15.21 45.01 17.29
CA VAL A 82 14.54 46.32 17.16
C VAL A 82 14.45 47.03 18.50
N SER A 83 14.04 46.31 19.56
CA SER A 83 13.97 46.89 20.91
C SER A 83 15.36 47.29 21.41
N GLY A 84 16.38 46.48 21.13
CA GLY A 84 17.76 46.81 21.49
C GLY A 84 18.30 48.01 20.75
N LEU A 85 18.04 48.11 19.46
CA LEU A 85 18.43 49.28 18.65
C LEU A 85 17.75 50.58 19.13
N ALA A 86 16.47 50.50 19.45
CA ALA A 86 15.73 51.66 20.01
C ALA A 86 16.35 52.15 21.32
N LEU A 87 16.79 51.23 22.20
CA LEU A 87 17.48 51.58 23.43
C LEU A 87 18.86 52.19 23.18
N LEU A 88 19.61 51.70 22.19
CA LEU A 88 20.91 52.28 21.80
C LEU A 88 20.81 53.67 21.20
N LEU A 89 19.71 53.96 20.50
CA LEU A 89 19.44 55.28 19.91
C LEU A 89 18.81 56.29 20.89
N GLY A 90 18.81 56.00 22.19
CA GLY A 90 18.29 56.88 23.23
C GLY A 90 16.78 56.79 23.45
N GLY A 91 16.13 55.75 22.94
CA GLY A 91 14.73 55.46 23.22
C GLY A 91 14.49 55.19 24.70
N GLY A 92 13.35 55.63 25.22
CA GLY A 92 12.97 55.43 26.62
C GLY A 92 12.82 53.98 27.03
N PRO A 93 12.78 53.66 28.37
CA PRO A 93 12.76 52.30 28.88
C PRO A 93 11.52 51.48 28.45
N VAL A 94 10.50 52.14 27.93
CA VAL A 94 9.29 51.48 27.39
C VAL A 94 9.61 50.49 26.27
N TRP A 95 10.67 50.72 25.47
CA TRP A 95 11.12 49.84 24.39
C TRP A 95 11.60 48.48 24.88
N ARG A 96 11.83 48.28 26.17
CA ARG A 96 12.10 46.97 26.76
C ARG A 96 10.94 46.02 26.66
N TRP A 97 9.71 46.52 26.63
CA TRP A 97 8.53 45.67 26.81
C TRP A 97 7.47 45.81 25.71
N VAL A 98 7.48 46.91 24.95
CA VAL A 98 6.40 47.27 24.02
C VAL A 98 6.15 46.19 22.93
N LEU A 99 7.20 45.51 22.46
CA LEU A 99 7.10 44.49 21.42
C LEU A 99 6.96 43.06 21.98
N MET A 100 7.19 42.83 23.27
CA MET A 100 7.11 41.50 23.88
C MET A 100 5.73 40.86 23.74
N PRO A 101 4.60 41.56 23.89
CA PRO A 101 3.27 41.00 23.67
C PRO A 101 3.08 40.44 22.25
N VAL A 102 3.68 41.05 21.25
CA VAL A 102 3.61 40.61 19.85
C VAL A 102 4.26 39.23 19.70
N GLY A 103 5.45 39.03 20.26
CA GLY A 103 6.14 37.74 20.28
C GLY A 103 5.33 36.67 21.05
N GLY A 104 4.78 37.04 22.20
CA GLY A 104 3.92 36.15 23.00
C GLY A 104 2.66 35.72 22.24
N LEU A 105 1.95 36.67 21.64
CA LEU A 105 0.73 36.40 20.86
C LEU A 105 1.05 35.55 19.62
N ALA A 106 2.11 35.88 18.89
CA ALA A 106 2.55 35.10 17.74
C ALA A 106 2.93 33.66 18.14
N SER A 107 3.62 33.48 19.26
CA SER A 107 3.96 32.14 19.79
C SER A 107 2.75 31.32 20.19
N ALA A 108 1.66 31.95 20.60
CA ALA A 108 0.41 31.27 20.94
C ALA A 108 -0.45 30.93 19.71
N MET A 109 -0.49 31.81 18.72
CA MET A 109 -1.42 31.71 17.57
C MET A 109 -0.79 31.08 16.34
N LEU A 110 0.44 31.45 15.98
CA LEU A 110 1.06 31.07 14.72
C LEU A 110 1.24 29.55 14.56
N PRO A 111 1.72 28.79 15.57
CA PRO A 111 1.83 27.35 15.47
C PRO A 111 0.48 26.65 15.25
N ARG A 112 -0.57 27.13 15.94
CA ARG A 112 -1.91 26.57 15.83
C ARG A 112 -2.52 26.83 14.47
N TRP A 113 -2.44 28.07 14.00
CA TRP A 113 -2.98 28.48 12.71
C TRP A 113 -2.24 27.78 11.56
N TRP A 114 -0.90 27.83 11.57
CA TRP A 114 -0.09 27.26 10.48
C TRP A 114 -0.17 25.73 10.42
N SER A 115 -0.07 25.06 11.59
CA SER A 115 -0.23 23.61 11.63
C SER A 115 -1.65 23.18 11.24
N GLY A 116 -2.68 23.92 11.64
CA GLY A 116 -4.06 23.67 11.23
C GLY A 116 -4.19 23.70 9.71
N HIS A 117 -3.80 24.79 9.07
CA HIS A 117 -3.82 24.95 7.62
C HIS A 117 -3.00 23.90 6.86
N ALA A 118 -1.84 23.53 7.39
CA ALA A 118 -1.01 22.52 6.74
C ALA A 118 -1.60 21.11 6.87
N LEU A 119 -2.24 20.80 7.99
CA LEU A 119 -2.94 19.53 8.16
C LEU A 119 -4.23 19.48 7.34
N GLU A 120 -4.96 20.59 7.22
CA GLU A 120 -6.10 20.72 6.30
C GLU A 120 -5.68 20.46 4.85
N ARG A 121 -4.54 21.03 4.42
CA ARG A 121 -3.97 20.73 3.09
C ARG A 121 -3.61 19.26 2.95
N ARG A 122 -2.96 18.65 3.94
CA ARG A 122 -2.64 17.20 3.91
C ARG A 122 -3.91 16.33 3.81
N LEU A 123 -4.99 16.71 4.48
CA LEU A 123 -6.28 16.03 4.35
C LEU A 123 -6.87 16.23 2.96
N HIS A 124 -6.78 17.45 2.43
CA HIS A 124 -7.19 17.74 1.05
C HIS A 124 -6.34 16.98 0.03
N ASP A 125 -5.02 16.90 0.23
CA ASP A 125 -4.11 16.14 -0.65
C ASP A 125 -4.39 14.62 -0.58
N ALA A 126 -4.85 14.12 0.58
CA ALA A 126 -5.25 12.73 0.74
C ALA A 126 -6.60 12.41 0.06
N ASP A 127 -7.48 13.39 -0.07
CA ASP A 127 -8.73 13.32 -0.81
C ASP A 127 -8.93 14.65 -1.58
N PRO A 128 -8.21 14.83 -2.69
CA PRO A 128 -8.20 16.10 -3.43
C PRO A 128 -9.53 16.39 -4.13
N ASN A 129 -10.42 15.40 -4.19
CA ASN A 129 -11.66 15.46 -4.94
C ASN A 129 -12.88 15.16 -4.03
N PRO A 130 -13.17 16.01 -3.01
CA PRO A 130 -14.26 15.76 -2.07
C PRO A 130 -15.64 16.13 -2.67
N TRP A 131 -16.08 15.40 -3.70
CA TRP A 131 -17.40 15.60 -4.27
C TRP A 131 -18.49 14.92 -3.43
N PRO A 132 -19.73 15.45 -3.41
CA PRO A 132 -20.84 14.81 -2.71
C PRO A 132 -21.18 13.45 -3.35
N SER A 133 -21.51 12.46 -2.53
CA SER A 133 -21.84 11.13 -3.03
C SER A 133 -22.98 11.18 -4.03
N PRO A 134 -22.82 10.63 -5.24
CA PRO A 134 -23.89 10.53 -6.22
C PRO A 134 -24.96 9.54 -5.78
N LEU A 135 -24.70 8.71 -4.77
CA LEU A 135 -25.63 7.70 -4.25
C LEU A 135 -26.61 8.28 -3.22
N HIS A 136 -26.31 9.43 -2.62
CA HIS A 136 -27.22 10.13 -1.73
C HIS A 136 -28.33 10.81 -2.54
N GLY A 137 -29.58 10.54 -2.20
CA GLY A 137 -30.76 11.06 -2.87
C GLY A 137 -31.49 10.00 -3.72
N PRO A 138 -32.70 10.33 -4.22
CA PRO A 138 -33.52 9.40 -5.00
C PRO A 138 -32.77 9.01 -6.28
N ALA A 139 -32.89 7.73 -6.66
CA ALA A 139 -32.38 7.27 -7.95
C ALA A 139 -33.19 7.97 -9.07
N ALA A 140 -32.47 8.48 -10.08
CA ALA A 140 -33.13 9.00 -11.28
C ALA A 140 -33.92 7.88 -11.97
N ALA A 141 -35.06 8.21 -12.54
CA ALA A 141 -35.84 7.25 -13.33
C ALA A 141 -35.00 6.79 -14.55
N GLY A 142 -35.07 5.50 -14.86
CA GLY A 142 -34.42 4.92 -16.03
C GLY A 142 -32.98 4.45 -15.81
N LEU A 143 -32.49 4.44 -14.57
CA LEU A 143 -31.19 3.83 -14.26
C LEU A 143 -31.30 2.31 -14.19
N ASP A 144 -30.34 1.60 -14.81
CA ASP A 144 -30.22 0.14 -14.74
C ASP A 144 -29.72 -0.29 -13.35
N MET A 145 -28.75 0.45 -12.81
CA MET A 145 -28.15 0.23 -11.50
C MET A 145 -27.66 1.52 -10.84
N ASP A 146 -27.30 1.46 -9.56
CA ASP A 146 -26.71 2.59 -8.86
C ASP A 146 -25.19 2.63 -9.07
N VAL A 147 -24.53 1.47 -8.96
CA VAL A 147 -23.08 1.33 -9.11
C VAL A 147 -22.74 0.22 -10.09
N ALA A 148 -21.90 0.55 -11.06
CA ALA A 148 -21.29 -0.42 -11.95
C ALA A 148 -19.81 -0.61 -11.55
N VAL A 149 -19.35 -1.87 -11.47
CA VAL A 149 -17.96 -2.21 -11.14
C VAL A 149 -17.30 -2.79 -12.37
N VAL A 150 -16.17 -2.21 -12.81
CA VAL A 150 -15.38 -2.67 -13.94
C VAL A 150 -14.24 -3.55 -13.42
N GLY A 151 -14.37 -4.86 -13.64
CA GLY A 151 -13.41 -5.89 -13.21
C GLY A 151 -13.78 -6.56 -11.88
N ALA A 152 -13.92 -7.89 -11.92
CA ALA A 152 -14.21 -8.75 -10.77
C ALA A 152 -12.94 -9.21 -10.02
N GLY A 153 -11.88 -8.40 -9.97
CA GLY A 153 -10.76 -8.64 -9.06
C GLY A 153 -11.17 -8.39 -7.61
N ILE A 154 -10.35 -8.82 -6.65
CA ILE A 154 -10.67 -8.76 -5.21
C ILE A 154 -11.11 -7.38 -4.75
N GLY A 155 -10.46 -6.31 -5.20
CA GLY A 155 -10.87 -4.94 -4.84
C GLY A 155 -12.27 -4.58 -5.33
N GLY A 156 -12.57 -4.91 -6.59
CA GLY A 156 -13.90 -4.68 -7.19
C GLY A 156 -14.99 -5.50 -6.50
N LEU A 157 -14.74 -6.79 -6.24
CA LEU A 157 -15.68 -7.66 -5.53
C LEU A 157 -15.92 -7.19 -4.08
N THR A 158 -14.86 -6.74 -3.38
CA THR A 158 -14.99 -6.18 -2.02
C THR A 158 -15.86 -4.91 -2.04
N ALA A 159 -15.61 -3.99 -2.98
CA ALA A 159 -16.44 -2.78 -3.11
C ALA A 159 -17.89 -3.13 -3.45
N ALA A 160 -18.09 -4.05 -4.39
CA ALA A 160 -19.41 -4.49 -4.82
C ALA A 160 -20.21 -5.11 -3.68
N ALA A 161 -19.62 -6.06 -2.93
CA ALA A 161 -20.29 -6.73 -1.81
C ALA A 161 -20.67 -5.73 -0.70
N LEU A 162 -19.74 -4.83 -0.31
CA LEU A 162 -20.02 -3.81 0.70
C LEU A 162 -21.11 -2.82 0.28
N LEU A 163 -21.14 -2.41 -0.98
CA LEU A 163 -22.18 -1.49 -1.50
C LEU A 163 -23.53 -2.19 -1.65
N ALA A 164 -23.56 -3.46 -2.09
CA ALA A 164 -24.79 -4.25 -2.15
C ALA A 164 -25.37 -4.46 -0.74
N GLN A 165 -24.53 -4.83 0.25
CA GLN A 165 -24.93 -4.93 1.65
C GLN A 165 -25.51 -3.61 2.20
N ALA A 166 -25.03 -2.46 1.71
CA ALA A 166 -25.58 -1.15 2.03
C ALA A 166 -26.87 -0.81 1.24
N GLY A 167 -27.45 -1.76 0.50
CA GLY A 167 -28.71 -1.62 -0.22
C GLY A 167 -28.60 -0.93 -1.59
N GLN A 168 -27.38 -0.79 -2.16
CA GLN A 168 -27.21 -0.25 -3.49
C GLN A 168 -27.43 -1.35 -4.55
N ARG A 169 -28.02 -1.00 -5.69
CA ARG A 169 -28.10 -1.88 -6.86
C ARG A 169 -26.75 -1.91 -7.55
N VAL A 170 -26.02 -3.03 -7.43
CA VAL A 170 -24.64 -3.17 -7.93
C VAL A 170 -24.57 -4.25 -9.00
N ALA A 171 -23.84 -3.95 -10.09
CA ALA A 171 -23.46 -4.96 -11.07
C ALA A 171 -21.96 -4.90 -11.34
N VAL A 172 -21.33 -6.07 -11.38
CA VAL A 172 -19.92 -6.26 -11.70
C VAL A 172 -19.79 -6.81 -13.12
N PHE A 173 -18.94 -6.20 -13.93
CA PHE A 173 -18.65 -6.60 -15.30
C PHE A 173 -17.21 -7.07 -15.41
N GLU A 174 -17.04 -8.33 -15.76
CA GLU A 174 -15.74 -9.00 -15.88
C GLU A 174 -15.55 -9.55 -17.30
N GLN A 175 -14.40 -9.27 -17.90
CA GLN A 175 -14.10 -9.73 -19.25
C GLN A 175 -13.63 -11.19 -19.30
N HIS A 176 -13.09 -11.70 -18.18
CA HIS A 176 -12.70 -13.11 -18.02
C HIS A 176 -13.94 -13.99 -17.74
N ASP A 177 -13.79 -15.29 -17.95
CA ASP A 177 -14.84 -16.29 -17.63
C ASP A 177 -14.83 -16.72 -16.15
N LYS A 178 -13.95 -16.12 -15.32
CA LYS A 178 -13.83 -16.37 -13.88
C LYS A 178 -13.68 -15.07 -13.10
N PRO A 179 -14.30 -14.98 -11.90
CA PRO A 179 -14.05 -13.87 -10.98
C PRO A 179 -12.72 -14.02 -10.25
N GLY A 180 -12.24 -12.95 -9.63
CA GLY A 180 -11.11 -12.92 -8.71
C GLY A 180 -9.85 -12.22 -9.25
N GLY A 181 -9.78 -11.95 -10.56
CA GLY A 181 -8.55 -11.45 -11.17
C GLY A 181 -7.41 -12.45 -10.96
N PHE A 182 -6.31 -12.06 -10.32
CA PHE A 182 -5.22 -12.99 -9.97
C PHE A 182 -5.51 -13.87 -8.75
N CYS A 183 -6.63 -13.65 -8.07
CA CYS A 183 -7.12 -14.47 -6.95
C CYS A 183 -8.21 -15.43 -7.44
N HIS A 184 -7.87 -16.30 -8.40
CA HIS A 184 -8.72 -17.39 -8.84
C HIS A 184 -7.91 -18.68 -8.98
N SER A 185 -8.60 -19.82 -8.91
CA SER A 185 -7.99 -21.14 -9.08
C SER A 185 -8.41 -21.77 -10.42
N TRP A 186 -7.57 -22.65 -10.93
CA TRP A 186 -7.82 -23.38 -12.18
C TRP A 186 -7.38 -24.84 -12.06
N GLU A 187 -7.94 -25.71 -12.91
CA GLU A 187 -7.59 -27.14 -12.96
C GLU A 187 -6.62 -27.43 -14.11
N GLY A 188 -5.55 -28.17 -13.79
CA GLY A 188 -4.69 -28.85 -14.72
C GLY A 188 -5.03 -30.33 -14.81
N VAL A 189 -5.00 -30.90 -16.00
CA VAL A 189 -5.22 -32.33 -16.23
C VAL A 189 -3.94 -32.97 -16.74
N GLY A 190 -3.36 -33.84 -15.92
CA GLY A 190 -2.22 -34.68 -16.27
C GLY A 190 -2.64 -36.13 -16.55
N THR A 191 -1.68 -36.97 -16.96
CA THR A 191 -1.90 -38.40 -17.18
C THR A 191 -0.74 -39.20 -16.59
N ASP A 192 -1.05 -40.31 -15.92
CA ASP A 192 -0.07 -41.25 -15.45
C ASP A 192 -0.61 -42.66 -15.56
N GLY A 193 0.13 -43.58 -16.19
CA GLY A 193 -0.32 -44.95 -16.41
C GLY A 193 -1.63 -45.09 -17.19
N GLY A 194 -2.06 -44.06 -17.92
CA GLY A 194 -3.35 -43.99 -18.62
C GLY A 194 -4.51 -43.44 -17.78
N GLU A 195 -4.29 -43.10 -16.53
CA GLU A 195 -5.26 -42.47 -15.65
C GLU A 195 -5.21 -40.94 -15.81
N LEU A 196 -6.39 -40.28 -15.80
CA LEU A 196 -6.52 -38.84 -15.82
C LEU A 196 -6.44 -38.29 -14.40
N LEU A 197 -5.49 -37.39 -14.18
CA LEU A 197 -5.20 -36.77 -12.88
C LEU A 197 -5.57 -35.30 -12.92
N ARG A 198 -6.37 -34.84 -11.96
CA ARG A 198 -6.77 -33.44 -11.83
C ARG A 198 -5.99 -32.76 -10.71
N PHE A 199 -5.38 -31.64 -11.02
CA PHE A 199 -4.62 -30.81 -10.08
C PHE A 199 -5.23 -29.42 -10.04
N ARG A 200 -5.38 -28.84 -8.84
CA ARG A 200 -5.79 -27.45 -8.69
C ARG A 200 -4.57 -26.57 -8.43
N PHE A 201 -4.53 -25.45 -9.11
CA PHE A 201 -3.49 -24.42 -9.02
C PHE A 201 -4.12 -23.04 -8.86
N ASP A 202 -3.38 -22.10 -8.27
CA ASP A 202 -3.76 -20.71 -8.22
C ASP A 202 -3.17 -19.92 -9.40
N ALA A 203 -3.87 -18.85 -9.80
CA ALA A 203 -3.43 -18.03 -10.93
C ALA A 203 -2.27 -17.08 -10.57
N GLY A 204 -2.04 -16.87 -9.26
CA GLY A 204 -0.95 -16.02 -8.77
C GLY A 204 -0.97 -15.81 -7.26
N VAL A 205 -2.15 -15.77 -6.65
CA VAL A 205 -2.29 -15.59 -5.20
C VAL A 205 -2.27 -16.95 -4.52
N HIS A 206 -1.30 -17.17 -3.66
CA HIS A 206 -1.14 -18.39 -2.88
C HIS A 206 -0.94 -18.09 -1.39
N ASP A 207 -0.75 -16.82 -1.02
CA ASP A 207 -0.54 -16.36 0.35
C ASP A 207 -1.27 -15.04 0.58
N ILE A 208 -2.03 -14.96 1.67
CA ILE A 208 -2.91 -13.82 1.98
C ILE A 208 -2.59 -13.31 3.38
N SER A 209 -2.21 -12.03 3.47
CA SER A 209 -2.04 -11.30 4.74
C SER A 209 -3.38 -10.83 5.32
N GLY A 210 -3.34 -10.28 6.52
CA GLY A 210 -4.51 -9.64 7.14
C GLY A 210 -5.57 -10.59 7.72
N TRP A 211 -5.31 -11.92 7.75
CA TRP A 211 -6.16 -12.91 8.41
C TRP A 211 -5.69 -13.17 9.84
N PHE A 212 -5.69 -12.15 10.68
CA PHE A 212 -5.43 -12.23 12.12
C PHE A 212 -6.45 -11.38 12.88
N GLU A 213 -6.51 -11.48 14.20
CA GLU A 213 -7.45 -10.70 14.99
C GLU A 213 -7.19 -9.19 14.83
N GLY A 214 -8.19 -8.46 14.29
CA GLY A 214 -8.06 -7.07 13.93
C GLY A 214 -7.36 -6.80 12.59
N GLY A 215 -6.96 -7.84 11.86
CA GLY A 215 -6.42 -7.74 10.50
C GLY A 215 -7.51 -7.42 9.48
N THR A 216 -7.16 -6.68 8.45
CA THR A 216 -8.11 -6.08 7.52
C THR A 216 -8.96 -7.11 6.77
N VAL A 217 -8.35 -8.19 6.25
CA VAL A 217 -9.07 -9.22 5.50
C VAL A 217 -10.13 -9.87 6.40
N ARG A 218 -9.76 -10.23 7.63
CA ARG A 218 -10.68 -10.84 8.58
C ARG A 218 -11.82 -9.91 8.98
N GLU A 219 -11.53 -8.63 9.22
CA GLU A 219 -12.56 -7.65 9.62
C GLU A 219 -13.53 -7.34 8.49
N ILE A 220 -13.05 -7.23 7.23
CA ILE A 220 -13.93 -7.03 6.06
C ILE A 220 -14.80 -8.27 5.85
N LEU A 221 -14.25 -9.49 5.92
CA LEU A 221 -15.02 -10.72 5.78
C LEU A 221 -16.04 -10.89 6.91
N ARG A 222 -15.68 -10.54 8.16
CA ARG A 222 -16.63 -10.52 9.30
C ARG A 222 -17.79 -9.55 9.04
N ARG A 223 -17.51 -8.37 8.52
CA ARG A 223 -18.54 -7.40 8.16
C ARG A 223 -19.50 -7.91 7.10
N LEU A 224 -19.00 -8.67 6.13
CA LEU A 224 -19.79 -9.33 5.09
C LEU A 224 -20.43 -10.65 5.56
N ASN A 225 -20.29 -11.03 6.85
CA ASN A 225 -20.70 -12.32 7.42
C ASN A 225 -20.05 -13.53 6.76
N LEU A 226 -18.80 -13.40 6.30
CA LEU A 226 -18.02 -14.41 5.60
C LEU A 226 -16.84 -14.97 6.42
N ASP A 227 -16.66 -14.54 7.67
CA ASP A 227 -15.54 -14.98 8.51
C ASP A 227 -15.57 -16.48 8.86
N SER A 228 -16.76 -17.10 8.82
CA SER A 228 -16.95 -18.55 8.98
C SER A 228 -17.23 -19.29 7.67
N ALA A 229 -17.29 -18.58 6.53
CA ALA A 229 -17.59 -19.20 5.23
C ALA A 229 -16.40 -19.92 4.61
N LEU A 230 -15.18 -19.64 5.09
CA LEU A 230 -13.94 -20.21 4.58
C LEU A 230 -13.14 -20.85 5.72
N GLU A 231 -12.58 -22.01 5.44
CA GLU A 231 -11.54 -22.61 6.28
C GLU A 231 -10.17 -22.06 5.84
N TRP A 232 -9.35 -21.63 6.80
CA TRP A 232 -8.06 -21.02 6.55
C TRP A 232 -6.92 -21.83 7.12
N CYS A 233 -5.95 -22.16 6.28
CA CYS A 233 -4.68 -22.73 6.67
C CYS A 233 -3.62 -21.64 6.80
N ARG A 234 -2.83 -21.70 7.87
CA ARG A 234 -1.68 -20.82 8.01
C ARG A 234 -0.51 -21.39 7.22
N LEU A 235 0.18 -20.51 6.49
CA LEU A 235 1.42 -20.82 5.78
C LEU A 235 2.64 -20.50 6.63
N ASP A 236 3.57 -21.44 6.72
CA ASP A 236 4.91 -21.21 7.25
C ASP A 236 5.89 -21.06 6.08
N HIS A 237 6.87 -20.19 6.25
CA HIS A 237 7.86 -19.86 5.22
C HIS A 237 9.23 -20.42 5.59
N ALA A 238 10.06 -20.72 4.58
CA ALA A 238 11.49 -20.91 4.73
C ALA A 238 12.26 -20.04 3.75
N PHE A 239 13.42 -19.60 4.15
CA PHE A 239 14.40 -18.90 3.30
C PHE A 239 15.62 -19.79 3.15
N VAL A 240 16.03 -20.05 1.92
CA VAL A 240 17.23 -20.82 1.61
C VAL A 240 18.20 -19.94 0.84
N GLU A 241 19.37 -19.69 1.42
CA GLU A 241 20.43 -18.88 0.84
C GLU A 241 21.78 -19.61 1.02
N ALA A 242 22.53 -19.77 -0.05
CA ALA A 242 23.81 -20.48 -0.07
C ALA A 242 23.75 -21.87 0.62
N GLY A 243 22.67 -22.59 0.45
CA GLY A 243 22.42 -23.91 1.04
C GLY A 243 22.03 -23.89 2.53
N GLN A 244 21.95 -22.71 3.14
CA GLN A 244 21.49 -22.59 4.53
C GLN A 244 20.00 -22.25 4.57
N ARG A 245 19.24 -23.05 5.30
CA ARG A 245 17.80 -22.82 5.52
C ARG A 245 17.57 -22.03 6.81
N TRP A 246 16.63 -21.12 6.75
CA TRP A 246 16.08 -20.39 7.89
C TRP A 246 14.56 -20.37 7.81
N ASP A 247 13.93 -20.88 8.86
CA ASP A 247 12.48 -20.85 9.05
C ASP A 247 12.17 -19.73 10.06
N PRO A 248 11.61 -18.59 9.63
CA PRO A 248 11.27 -17.51 10.54
C PRO A 248 10.29 -17.99 11.61
N PRO A 249 10.61 -17.88 12.91
CA PRO A 249 9.67 -18.24 13.94
C PRO A 249 8.55 -17.20 14.06
N ARG A 250 7.41 -17.65 14.59
CA ARG A 250 6.21 -16.82 14.76
C ARG A 250 6.36 -15.82 15.89
N GLY A 251 5.79 -14.63 15.69
CA GLY A 251 5.71 -13.57 16.71
C GLY A 251 6.96 -12.70 16.80
N TRP A 252 6.75 -11.47 17.27
CA TRP A 252 7.76 -10.40 17.24
C TRP A 252 9.05 -10.78 17.98
N ASP A 253 8.94 -11.30 19.20
CA ASP A 253 10.11 -11.55 20.05
C ASP A 253 10.94 -12.72 19.52
N ALA A 254 10.29 -13.86 19.18
CA ALA A 254 10.96 -15.03 18.63
C ALA A 254 11.61 -14.74 17.26
N PHE A 255 10.90 -13.99 16.39
CA PHE A 255 11.44 -13.55 15.11
C PHE A 255 12.68 -12.65 15.29
N THR A 256 12.60 -11.67 16.20
CA THR A 256 13.71 -10.77 16.51
C THR A 256 14.90 -11.53 17.06
N ASP A 257 14.70 -12.46 17.99
CA ASP A 257 15.76 -13.26 18.58
C ASP A 257 16.43 -14.18 17.55
N SER A 258 15.64 -14.83 16.71
CA SER A 258 16.14 -15.69 15.63
C SER A 258 17.00 -14.91 14.63
N LEU A 259 16.53 -13.74 14.18
CA LEU A 259 17.28 -12.90 13.26
C LEU A 259 18.55 -12.34 13.90
N ALA A 260 18.50 -11.92 15.16
CA ALA A 260 19.65 -11.44 15.91
C ALA A 260 20.71 -12.56 16.14
N ALA A 261 20.27 -13.79 16.38
CA ALA A 261 21.18 -14.95 16.53
C ALA A 261 21.91 -15.28 15.22
N ARG A 262 21.28 -15.09 14.07
CA ARG A 262 21.92 -15.28 12.75
C ARG A 262 22.96 -14.20 12.44
N HIS A 263 22.80 -13.01 12.98
CA HIS A 263 23.67 -11.85 12.73
C HIS A 263 24.19 -11.24 14.03
N PRO A 264 25.05 -11.96 14.79
CA PRO A 264 25.45 -11.55 16.13
C PRO A 264 26.16 -10.19 16.18
N THR A 265 26.92 -9.83 15.15
CA THR A 265 27.59 -8.51 15.06
C THR A 265 26.61 -7.34 14.86
N THR A 266 25.44 -7.59 14.30
CA THR A 266 24.41 -6.58 14.02
C THR A 266 23.21 -6.73 14.97
N ALA A 267 23.24 -7.68 15.89
CA ALA A 267 22.11 -8.03 16.76
C ALA A 267 21.54 -6.84 17.56
N PRO A 268 22.33 -5.93 18.16
CA PRO A 268 21.78 -4.77 18.84
C PRO A 268 21.00 -3.84 17.90
N ALA A 269 21.52 -3.62 16.69
CA ALA A 269 20.89 -2.80 15.67
C ALA A 269 19.57 -3.41 15.18
N LEU A 270 19.54 -4.73 14.96
CA LEU A 270 18.34 -5.48 14.57
C LEU A 270 17.24 -5.42 15.64
N ARG A 271 17.59 -5.58 16.92
CA ARG A 271 16.64 -5.47 18.02
C ARG A 271 16.04 -4.06 18.10
N SER A 272 16.87 -3.03 17.97
CA SER A 272 16.41 -1.64 17.95
C SER A 272 15.50 -1.35 16.75
N LEU A 273 15.87 -1.80 15.56
CA LEU A 273 15.07 -1.67 14.36
C LEU A 273 13.71 -2.34 14.49
N LEU A 274 13.68 -3.61 14.91
CA LEU A 274 12.43 -4.39 14.97
C LEU A 274 11.50 -3.90 16.08
N ALA A 275 12.00 -3.30 17.15
CA ALA A 275 11.18 -2.61 18.14
C ALA A 275 10.47 -1.38 17.55
N ASP A 276 11.18 -0.59 16.74
CA ASP A 276 10.58 0.56 16.03
C ASP A 276 9.60 0.09 14.96
N VAL A 277 9.95 -0.94 14.19
CA VAL A 277 9.06 -1.55 13.16
C VAL A 277 7.76 -2.05 13.80
N ARG A 278 7.83 -2.74 14.94
CA ARG A 278 6.64 -3.16 15.71
C ARG A 278 5.78 -1.97 16.12
N THR A 279 6.40 -0.93 16.67
CA THR A 279 5.69 0.29 17.07
C THR A 279 5.01 0.98 15.88
N ILE A 280 5.67 1.00 14.72
CA ILE A 280 5.10 1.56 13.48
C ILE A 280 3.95 0.69 12.98
N PHE A 281 4.11 -0.64 13.00
CA PHE A 281 3.07 -1.59 12.60
C PHE A 281 1.80 -1.40 13.45
N ASP A 282 1.94 -1.39 14.77
CA ASP A 282 0.82 -1.20 15.69
C ASP A 282 0.12 0.16 15.45
N ALA A 283 0.90 1.21 15.17
CA ALA A 283 0.36 2.53 14.84
C ALA A 283 -0.43 2.55 13.53
N MET A 284 -0.02 1.78 12.52
CA MET A 284 -0.74 1.70 11.23
C MET A 284 -2.15 1.14 11.40
N TYR A 285 -2.35 0.21 12.34
CA TYR A 285 -3.65 -0.41 12.63
C TYR A 285 -4.41 0.28 13.78
N ALA A 286 -3.84 1.32 14.41
CA ALA A 286 -4.44 1.96 15.59
C ALA A 286 -5.84 2.53 15.34
N THR A 287 -6.14 2.97 14.11
CA THR A 287 -7.44 3.51 13.72
C THR A 287 -8.38 2.50 13.06
N SER A 288 -7.90 1.28 12.78
CA SER A 288 -8.63 0.29 11.97
C SER A 288 -9.99 -0.07 12.56
N LYS A 289 -10.10 -0.25 13.88
CA LYS A 289 -11.37 -0.55 14.56
C LYS A 289 -12.46 0.50 14.30
N GLN A 290 -12.09 1.78 14.22
CA GLN A 290 -13.01 2.90 13.96
C GLN A 290 -13.43 2.97 12.48
N ARG A 291 -12.68 2.30 11.61
CA ARG A 291 -12.83 2.28 10.16
C ARG A 291 -13.18 0.89 9.62
N GLY A 292 -13.89 0.07 10.39
CA GLY A 292 -14.36 -1.26 9.96
C GLY A 292 -13.25 -2.24 9.61
N GLY A 293 -12.10 -2.17 10.28
CA GLY A 293 -10.93 -3.00 10.02
C GLY A 293 -9.93 -2.44 9.00
N VAL A 294 -10.27 -1.34 8.33
CA VAL A 294 -9.41 -0.73 7.31
C VAL A 294 -8.40 0.21 7.96
N PRO A 295 -7.07 -0.03 7.81
CA PRO A 295 -6.05 0.87 8.34
C PRO A 295 -6.06 2.22 7.63
N GLY A 296 -5.56 3.26 8.29
CA GLY A 296 -5.45 4.59 7.69
C GLY A 296 -5.22 5.68 8.72
N LEU A 297 -5.03 6.90 8.26
CA LEU A 297 -4.88 8.07 9.12
C LEU A 297 -6.26 8.62 9.53
N PRO A 298 -6.35 9.32 10.69
CA PRO A 298 -7.58 10.03 11.06
C PRO A 298 -7.99 11.07 10.00
N GLY A 299 -9.29 11.17 9.74
CA GLY A 299 -9.86 12.09 8.75
C GLY A 299 -10.11 13.52 9.25
N SER A 300 -9.59 13.91 10.42
CA SER A 300 -9.75 15.26 10.98
C SER A 300 -8.42 15.86 11.45
N VAL A 301 -8.34 17.19 11.46
CA VAL A 301 -7.13 17.91 11.93
C VAL A 301 -6.79 17.55 13.37
N ASP A 302 -7.79 17.48 14.26
CA ASP A 302 -7.55 17.15 15.67
C ASP A 302 -7.17 15.67 15.85
N GLY A 303 -7.77 14.77 15.07
CA GLY A 303 -7.37 13.37 15.00
C GLY A 303 -5.92 13.20 14.53
N LEU A 304 -5.51 13.91 13.47
CA LEU A 304 -4.11 13.89 12.99
C LEU A 304 -3.13 14.43 14.03
N LYS A 305 -3.51 15.47 14.78
CA LYS A 305 -2.69 16.00 15.88
C LYS A 305 -2.57 15.01 17.04
N ALA A 306 -3.66 14.32 17.39
CA ALA A 306 -3.65 13.29 18.41
C ALA A 306 -2.76 12.11 17.97
N TYR A 307 -2.97 11.60 16.76
CA TYR A 307 -2.17 10.54 16.16
C TYR A 307 -0.67 10.86 16.15
N ALA A 308 -0.30 12.10 15.77
CA ALA A 308 1.10 12.51 15.74
C ALA A 308 1.76 12.55 17.12
N ARG A 309 0.99 12.79 18.19
CA ARG A 309 1.49 12.74 19.58
C ARG A 309 1.60 11.32 20.12
N GLU A 310 0.64 10.47 19.78
CA GLU A 310 0.56 9.08 20.23
C GLU A 310 1.52 8.16 19.46
N HIS A 311 1.73 8.45 18.17
CA HIS A 311 2.50 7.62 17.26
C HIS A 311 3.67 8.38 16.57
N PRO A 312 4.60 8.98 17.34
CA PRO A 312 5.64 9.84 16.78
C PRO A 312 6.61 9.10 15.83
N LEU A 313 6.89 7.82 16.07
CA LEU A 313 7.75 7.01 15.19
C LEU A 313 7.09 6.76 13.84
N ALA A 314 5.81 6.42 13.84
CA ALA A 314 5.06 6.22 12.60
C ALA A 314 5.00 7.50 11.75
N VAL A 315 4.69 8.63 12.36
CA VAL A 315 4.66 9.94 11.65
C VAL A 315 6.02 10.28 11.06
N ARG A 316 7.11 9.98 11.78
CA ARG A 316 8.48 10.23 11.31
C ARG A 316 8.86 9.34 10.14
N TRP A 317 8.62 8.02 10.26
CA TRP A 317 9.22 7.03 9.39
C TRP A 317 8.35 6.56 8.25
N MET A 318 7.01 6.50 8.40
CA MET A 318 6.14 5.99 7.34
C MET A 318 6.35 6.64 5.95
N PRO A 319 6.61 7.95 5.83
CA PRO A 319 6.86 8.56 4.52
C PRO A 319 8.30 8.40 3.99
N GLN A 320 9.24 7.87 4.80
CA GLN A 320 10.64 7.77 4.45
C GLN A 320 10.95 6.43 3.75
N PRO A 321 12.02 6.35 2.93
CA PRO A 321 12.50 5.08 2.39
C PRO A 321 12.88 4.09 3.50
N PHE A 322 12.57 2.82 3.31
CA PHE A 322 12.93 1.76 4.27
C PHE A 322 14.45 1.64 4.45
N GLY A 323 15.20 1.88 3.36
CA GLY A 323 16.67 1.93 3.40
C GLY A 323 17.23 2.95 4.40
N ASP A 324 16.53 4.09 4.58
CA ASP A 324 16.93 5.13 5.53
C ASP A 324 16.66 4.69 6.98
N LEU A 325 15.59 3.95 7.23
CA LEU A 325 15.30 3.37 8.54
C LEU A 325 16.36 2.32 8.90
N LEU A 326 16.77 1.45 7.94
CA LEU A 326 17.85 0.50 8.13
C LEU A 326 19.18 1.20 8.46
N ALA A 327 19.51 2.27 7.71
CA ALA A 327 20.71 3.05 7.92
C ALA A 327 20.71 3.77 9.29
N HIS A 328 19.56 4.30 9.71
CA HIS A 328 19.38 4.96 11.01
C HIS A 328 19.76 4.04 12.18
N HIS A 329 19.39 2.77 12.09
CA HIS A 329 19.72 1.76 13.10
C HIS A 329 21.12 1.13 12.90
N GLY A 330 21.83 1.47 11.81
CA GLY A 330 23.13 0.89 11.51
C GLY A 330 23.06 -0.56 11.01
N VAL A 331 21.92 -0.97 10.44
CA VAL A 331 21.75 -2.31 9.86
C VAL A 331 22.42 -2.37 8.49
N THR A 332 23.52 -3.12 8.40
CA THR A 332 24.37 -3.24 7.21
C THR A 332 24.72 -4.71 6.92
N GLY A 333 25.43 -4.96 5.82
CA GLY A 333 25.94 -6.29 5.45
C GLY A 333 24.85 -7.35 5.27
N PRO A 334 25.14 -8.61 5.62
CA PRO A 334 24.20 -9.73 5.44
C PRO A 334 22.85 -9.55 6.12
N ALA A 335 22.80 -8.92 7.29
CA ALA A 335 21.55 -8.63 7.99
C ALA A 335 20.62 -7.71 7.18
N ARG A 336 21.20 -6.69 6.52
CA ARG A 336 20.45 -5.81 5.61
C ARG A 336 19.90 -6.59 4.41
N VAL A 337 20.73 -7.42 3.79
CA VAL A 337 20.35 -8.25 2.64
C VAL A 337 19.17 -9.16 3.02
N GLN A 338 19.25 -9.84 4.15
CA GLN A 338 18.20 -10.75 4.61
C GLN A 338 16.89 -10.02 4.90
N LEU A 339 16.91 -8.83 5.54
CA LEU A 339 15.69 -8.03 5.78
C LEU A 339 15.06 -7.53 4.48
N LEU A 340 15.87 -7.13 3.50
CA LEU A 340 15.35 -6.73 2.19
C LEU A 340 14.77 -7.92 1.41
N ALA A 341 15.36 -9.12 1.56
CA ALA A 341 14.85 -10.34 0.94
C ALA A 341 13.43 -10.69 1.42
N LEU A 342 13.07 -10.38 2.67
CA LEU A 342 11.71 -10.60 3.20
C LEU A 342 10.62 -9.83 2.44
N SER A 343 10.96 -8.73 1.77
CA SER A 343 10.05 -7.93 0.94
C SER A 343 10.34 -8.00 -0.56
N GLY A 344 11.29 -8.85 -0.95
CA GLY A 344 11.74 -8.99 -2.35
C GLY A 344 10.70 -9.58 -3.30
N TYR A 345 9.62 -10.14 -2.80
CA TYR A 345 8.52 -10.65 -3.62
C TYR A 345 7.57 -9.56 -4.16
N VAL A 346 7.67 -8.33 -3.67
CA VAL A 346 6.85 -7.18 -4.14
C VAL A 346 7.61 -6.34 -5.17
N THR A 347 8.93 -6.20 -4.99
CA THR A 347 9.79 -5.36 -5.83
C THR A 347 11.24 -5.87 -5.84
N HIS A 348 11.99 -5.48 -6.86
CA HIS A 348 13.43 -5.77 -6.94
C HIS A 348 14.31 -4.84 -6.10
N ASP A 349 13.76 -3.72 -5.62
CA ASP A 349 14.47 -2.76 -4.76
C ASP A 349 13.63 -2.33 -3.56
N PRO A 350 13.46 -3.22 -2.56
CA PRO A 350 12.67 -2.91 -1.37
C PRO A 350 13.21 -1.75 -0.53
N ALA A 351 14.50 -1.41 -0.67
CA ALA A 351 15.11 -0.33 0.08
C ALA A 351 14.56 1.05 -0.29
N THR A 352 14.07 1.22 -1.52
CA THR A 352 13.49 2.47 -2.03
C THR A 352 12.02 2.63 -1.69
N LEU A 353 11.33 1.54 -1.36
CA LEU A 353 9.94 1.59 -0.89
C LEU A 353 9.85 2.37 0.42
N ARG A 354 8.73 3.03 0.63
CA ARG A 354 8.48 3.73 1.89
C ARG A 354 8.27 2.73 3.04
N VAL A 355 8.63 3.14 4.24
CA VAL A 355 8.43 2.31 5.44
C VAL A 355 6.99 1.83 5.57
N ARG A 356 6.00 2.68 5.24
CA ARG A 356 4.58 2.33 5.26
C ARG A 356 4.21 1.20 4.29
N ASP A 357 4.99 1.02 3.22
CA ASP A 357 4.75 -0.01 2.21
C ASP A 357 5.45 -1.33 2.56
N VAL A 358 6.58 -1.27 3.30
CA VAL A 358 7.38 -2.43 3.70
C VAL A 358 6.93 -3.03 5.03
N VAL A 359 6.61 -2.20 6.02
CA VAL A 359 6.28 -2.68 7.37
C VAL A 359 5.11 -3.67 7.39
N PRO A 360 4.00 -3.47 6.63
CA PRO A 360 2.93 -4.47 6.55
C PRO A 360 3.38 -5.82 5.98
N LEU A 361 4.37 -5.83 5.06
CA LEU A 361 4.88 -7.06 4.47
C LEU A 361 5.57 -7.96 5.51
N LEU A 362 6.19 -7.37 6.52
CA LEU A 362 6.76 -8.13 7.64
C LEU A 362 5.68 -8.84 8.46
N GLY A 363 4.44 -8.37 8.39
CA GLY A 363 3.29 -9.01 9.01
C GLY A 363 3.05 -10.45 8.55
N TYR A 364 3.41 -10.80 7.30
CA TYR A 364 3.35 -12.17 6.79
C TYR A 364 4.15 -13.16 7.67
N PHE A 365 5.34 -12.74 8.12
CA PHE A 365 6.20 -13.60 8.93
C PHE A 365 5.81 -13.60 10.41
N LEU A 366 5.21 -12.52 10.87
CA LEU A 366 4.87 -12.31 12.29
C LEU A 366 3.49 -12.82 12.67
N HIS A 367 2.49 -12.49 11.86
CA HIS A 367 1.09 -12.93 12.03
C HIS A 367 0.77 -14.17 11.18
N GLY A 368 1.53 -14.39 10.12
CA GLY A 368 1.42 -15.46 9.14
C GLY A 368 0.70 -15.02 7.88
N GLY A 369 1.15 -15.60 6.77
CA GLY A 369 0.35 -15.74 5.58
C GLY A 369 -0.70 -16.82 5.79
N HIS A 370 -1.79 -16.72 5.08
CA HIS A 370 -2.90 -17.68 5.18
C HIS A 370 -3.41 -18.07 3.79
N TYR A 371 -3.92 -19.27 3.70
CA TYR A 371 -4.44 -19.84 2.46
C TYR A 371 -5.85 -20.41 2.71
N PRO A 372 -6.85 -20.04 1.92
CA PRO A 372 -8.18 -20.62 2.05
C PRO A 372 -8.22 -22.02 1.45
N VAL A 373 -8.80 -22.98 2.17
CA VAL A 373 -9.07 -24.32 1.65
C VAL A 373 -9.99 -24.20 0.43
N GLY A 374 -9.63 -24.88 -0.64
CA GLY A 374 -10.28 -24.71 -1.94
C GLY A 374 -9.53 -23.80 -2.92
N GLY A 375 -8.38 -23.24 -2.50
CA GLY A 375 -7.57 -22.35 -3.30
C GLY A 375 -7.97 -20.87 -3.14
N SER A 376 -7.16 -19.97 -3.68
CA SER A 376 -7.45 -18.53 -3.60
C SER A 376 -8.78 -18.15 -4.26
N GLY A 377 -9.24 -18.91 -5.24
CA GLY A 377 -10.55 -18.75 -5.86
C GLY A 377 -11.73 -18.92 -4.90
N ALA A 378 -11.57 -19.63 -3.79
CA ALA A 378 -12.62 -19.78 -2.77
C ALA A 378 -12.95 -18.43 -2.12
N LEU A 379 -11.94 -17.57 -1.86
CA LEU A 379 -12.17 -16.21 -1.36
C LEU A 379 -12.96 -15.37 -2.36
N SER A 380 -12.59 -15.43 -3.64
CA SER A 380 -13.31 -14.71 -4.69
C SER A 380 -14.75 -15.17 -4.82
N GLN A 381 -15.00 -16.47 -4.75
CA GLN A 381 -16.34 -17.02 -4.80
C GLN A 381 -17.18 -16.60 -3.58
N ALA A 382 -16.60 -16.59 -2.38
CA ALA A 382 -17.30 -16.13 -1.18
C ALA A 382 -17.75 -14.67 -1.29
N LEU A 383 -16.93 -13.79 -1.89
CA LEU A 383 -17.31 -12.40 -2.16
C LEU A 383 -18.43 -12.30 -3.22
N VAL A 384 -18.41 -13.15 -4.25
CA VAL A 384 -19.49 -13.23 -5.26
C VAL A 384 -20.79 -13.71 -4.63
N ASP A 385 -20.72 -14.70 -3.77
CA ASP A 385 -21.90 -15.25 -3.06
C ASP A 385 -22.52 -14.16 -2.15
N SER A 386 -21.70 -13.42 -1.40
CA SER A 386 -22.13 -12.28 -0.59
C SER A 386 -22.79 -11.20 -1.45
N LEU A 387 -22.17 -10.81 -2.56
CA LEU A 387 -22.75 -9.86 -3.51
C LEU A 387 -24.13 -10.30 -3.99
N SER A 388 -24.26 -11.59 -4.35
CA SER A 388 -25.50 -12.16 -4.87
C SER A 388 -26.60 -12.26 -3.81
N LEU A 389 -26.26 -12.59 -2.57
CA LEU A 389 -27.18 -12.63 -1.43
C LEU A 389 -27.82 -11.25 -1.17
N ASP A 390 -27.06 -10.18 -1.37
CA ASP A 390 -27.53 -8.80 -1.20
C ASP A 390 -28.11 -8.21 -2.52
N GLY A 391 -28.42 -9.06 -3.52
CA GLY A 391 -29.13 -8.67 -4.75
C GLY A 391 -28.24 -8.04 -5.83
N GLY A 392 -26.92 -8.03 -5.64
CA GLY A 392 -25.98 -7.61 -6.68
C GLY A 392 -25.80 -8.69 -7.77
N THR A 393 -25.24 -8.33 -8.92
CA THR A 393 -25.04 -9.23 -10.07
C THR A 393 -23.62 -9.24 -10.55
N LEU A 394 -23.18 -10.40 -11.05
CA LEU A 394 -21.88 -10.59 -11.70
C LEU A 394 -22.09 -11.04 -13.16
N HIS A 395 -21.49 -10.33 -14.09
CA HIS A 395 -21.52 -10.62 -15.52
C HIS A 395 -20.11 -10.98 -15.99
N LEU A 396 -19.86 -12.28 -16.15
CA LEU A 396 -18.60 -12.83 -16.69
C LEU A 396 -18.60 -12.76 -18.23
N SER A 397 -17.41 -12.86 -18.84
CA SER A 397 -17.22 -12.75 -20.30
C SER A 397 -17.90 -11.52 -20.89
N THR A 398 -17.93 -10.43 -20.12
CA THR A 398 -18.64 -9.20 -20.44
C THR A 398 -17.69 -8.00 -20.36
N PRO A 399 -16.82 -7.80 -21.37
CA PRO A 399 -15.87 -6.71 -21.34
C PRO A 399 -16.54 -5.34 -21.47
N VAL A 400 -16.07 -4.38 -20.68
CA VAL A 400 -16.44 -2.97 -20.78
C VAL A 400 -15.54 -2.31 -21.83
N SER A 401 -16.14 -1.66 -22.82
CA SER A 401 -15.45 -0.94 -23.89
C SER A 401 -15.32 0.55 -23.65
N ALA A 402 -16.20 1.15 -22.81
CA ALA A 402 -16.09 2.54 -22.42
C ALA A 402 -16.82 2.82 -21.09
N VAL A 403 -16.34 3.85 -20.38
CA VAL A 403 -17.03 4.56 -19.31
C VAL A 403 -17.50 5.90 -19.89
N GLU A 404 -18.79 6.07 -20.05
CA GLU A 404 -19.37 7.27 -20.62
C GLU A 404 -19.48 8.37 -19.56
N LEU A 405 -18.88 9.52 -19.87
CA LEU A 405 -18.86 10.70 -19.02
C LEU A 405 -19.94 11.70 -19.48
N ALA A 406 -20.46 12.46 -18.55
CA ALA A 406 -21.31 13.59 -18.85
C ALA A 406 -20.51 14.61 -19.70
N PRO A 407 -21.09 15.15 -20.79
CA PRO A 407 -20.40 16.10 -21.68
C PRO A 407 -19.93 17.38 -20.99
N ASP A 408 -20.60 17.76 -19.90
CA ASP A 408 -20.28 18.90 -19.05
C ASP A 408 -19.21 18.60 -17.99
N GLY A 409 -18.65 17.37 -17.97
CA GLY A 409 -17.68 16.94 -16.97
C GLY A 409 -18.27 16.69 -15.57
N MET A 410 -19.59 16.65 -15.43
CA MET A 410 -20.28 16.50 -14.14
C MET A 410 -20.27 15.06 -13.60
N GLY A 411 -19.53 14.14 -14.23
CA GLY A 411 -19.31 12.79 -13.71
C GLY A 411 -19.62 11.67 -14.69
N VAL A 412 -19.87 10.48 -14.13
CA VAL A 412 -20.17 9.26 -14.88
C VAL A 412 -21.67 9.24 -15.26
N GLN A 413 -22.00 8.68 -16.44
CA GLN A 413 -23.37 8.46 -16.87
C GLN A 413 -23.72 7.00 -17.14
N ALA A 414 -22.81 6.24 -17.73
CA ALA A 414 -23.06 4.86 -18.14
C ALA A 414 -21.77 4.08 -18.39
N LEU A 415 -21.89 2.77 -18.50
CA LEU A 415 -20.91 1.92 -19.17
C LEU A 415 -21.41 1.56 -20.58
N ARG A 416 -20.46 1.37 -21.49
CA ARG A 416 -20.67 0.70 -22.77
C ARG A 416 -19.95 -0.64 -22.73
N LEU A 417 -20.67 -1.71 -23.01
CA LEU A 417 -20.14 -3.06 -23.11
C LEU A 417 -19.61 -3.31 -24.55
N ALA A 418 -18.73 -4.29 -24.70
CA ALA A 418 -18.17 -4.62 -26.01
C ALA A 418 -19.21 -5.16 -27.01
N ASP A 419 -20.32 -5.70 -26.54
CA ASP A 419 -21.47 -6.15 -27.35
C ASP A 419 -22.40 -5.00 -27.77
N GLY A 420 -22.07 -3.75 -27.40
CA GLY A 420 -22.84 -2.55 -27.73
C GLY A 420 -23.92 -2.17 -26.72
N ARG A 421 -24.24 -3.02 -25.74
CA ARG A 421 -25.19 -2.65 -24.66
C ARG A 421 -24.68 -1.46 -23.86
N ARG A 422 -25.60 -0.58 -23.50
CA ARG A 422 -25.36 0.57 -22.65
C ARG A 422 -26.02 0.35 -21.29
N VAL A 423 -25.27 0.56 -20.23
CA VAL A 423 -25.69 0.34 -18.84
C VAL A 423 -25.64 1.66 -18.10
N GLN A 424 -26.80 2.23 -17.77
CA GLN A 424 -26.89 3.50 -17.06
C GLN A 424 -26.62 3.32 -15.57
N CYS A 425 -25.72 4.12 -15.00
CA CYS A 425 -25.33 4.07 -13.58
C CYS A 425 -24.98 5.45 -13.03
N ARG A 426 -25.01 5.59 -11.71
CA ARG A 426 -24.67 6.83 -10.98
C ARG A 426 -23.17 6.90 -10.65
N ALA A 427 -22.54 5.75 -10.50
CA ALA A 427 -21.14 5.64 -10.14
C ALA A 427 -20.48 4.42 -10.78
N VAL A 428 -19.16 4.52 -10.95
CA VAL A 428 -18.31 3.45 -11.44
C VAL A 428 -17.14 3.22 -10.48
N VAL A 429 -16.95 1.96 -10.08
CA VAL A 429 -15.73 1.49 -9.45
C VAL A 429 -14.82 0.91 -10.53
N MET A 430 -13.70 1.57 -10.79
CA MET A 430 -12.69 1.11 -11.74
C MET A 430 -11.69 0.20 -11.01
N ASN A 431 -11.80 -1.10 -11.26
CA ASN A 431 -10.92 -2.13 -10.68
C ASN A 431 -10.16 -2.93 -11.76
N GLY A 432 -10.13 -2.43 -12.96
CA GLY A 432 -9.34 -2.98 -14.07
C GLY A 432 -7.90 -2.47 -14.07
N ASP A 433 -7.22 -2.67 -15.21
CA ASP A 433 -5.88 -2.14 -15.42
C ASP A 433 -5.86 -0.60 -15.48
N ALA A 434 -5.27 0.02 -14.47
CA ALA A 434 -5.23 1.48 -14.36
C ALA A 434 -4.38 2.14 -15.47
N VAL A 435 -3.36 1.45 -16.00
CA VAL A 435 -2.55 1.95 -17.11
C VAL A 435 -3.38 2.08 -18.40
N ALA A 436 -4.36 1.18 -18.59
CA ALA A 436 -5.29 1.20 -19.71
C ALA A 436 -6.54 2.05 -19.45
N ALA A 437 -6.78 2.49 -18.21
CA ALA A 437 -8.04 3.14 -17.79
C ALA A 437 -8.37 4.40 -18.61
N LEU A 438 -7.35 5.19 -18.99
CA LEU A 438 -7.54 6.42 -19.77
C LEU A 438 -8.25 6.14 -21.11
N GLY A 439 -7.94 5.01 -21.76
CA GLY A 439 -8.57 4.60 -23.02
C GLY A 439 -10.05 4.24 -22.90
N LEU A 440 -10.51 3.93 -21.69
CA LEU A 440 -11.91 3.59 -21.43
C LEU A 440 -12.79 4.83 -21.18
N LEU A 441 -12.21 5.97 -20.77
CA LEU A 441 -12.97 7.18 -20.45
C LEU A 441 -13.37 7.94 -21.71
N GLN A 442 -14.69 8.15 -21.94
CA GLN A 442 -15.20 8.80 -23.15
C GLN A 442 -16.36 9.76 -22.84
N PRO A 443 -16.52 10.90 -23.56
CA PRO A 443 -15.56 11.38 -24.59
C PRO A 443 -14.29 11.95 -23.95
N ALA A 444 -13.17 11.89 -24.66
CA ALA A 444 -11.89 12.39 -24.19
C ALA A 444 -11.92 13.87 -23.73
N GLY A 445 -12.72 14.70 -24.39
CA GLY A 445 -12.88 16.12 -24.04
C GLY A 445 -13.59 16.38 -22.70
N ALA A 446 -14.23 15.38 -22.10
CA ALA A 446 -14.86 15.48 -20.77
C ALA A 446 -13.91 15.04 -19.64
N ILE A 447 -12.71 14.53 -19.96
CA ILE A 447 -11.73 14.08 -18.95
C ILE A 447 -11.00 15.28 -18.38
N PRO A 448 -11.04 15.52 -17.06
CA PRO A 448 -10.25 16.59 -16.44
C PRO A 448 -8.76 16.46 -16.76
N PRO A 449 -8.06 17.55 -17.11
CA PRO A 449 -6.62 17.51 -17.46
C PRO A 449 -5.74 16.89 -16.37
N ALA A 450 -6.07 17.09 -15.09
CA ALA A 450 -5.36 16.49 -13.97
C ALA A 450 -5.45 14.96 -14.00
N LEU A 451 -6.63 14.40 -14.22
CA LEU A 451 -6.84 12.95 -14.33
C LEU A 451 -6.14 12.37 -15.57
N CYS A 452 -6.23 13.09 -16.70
CA CYS A 452 -5.55 12.68 -17.92
C CYS A 452 -4.02 12.57 -17.69
N SER A 453 -3.42 13.59 -17.04
CA SER A 453 -1.99 13.60 -16.72
C SER A 453 -1.62 12.51 -15.71
N GLU A 454 -2.44 12.28 -14.69
CA GLU A 454 -2.21 11.25 -13.66
C GLU A 454 -2.23 9.84 -14.28
N LEU A 455 -3.26 9.50 -15.04
CA LEU A 455 -3.38 8.18 -15.68
C LEU A 455 -2.31 7.97 -16.77
N ALA A 456 -2.00 8.98 -17.57
CA ALA A 456 -0.96 8.90 -18.60
C ALA A 456 0.46 8.73 -18.05
N ALA A 457 0.69 9.13 -16.80
CA ALA A 457 1.98 8.97 -16.12
C ALA A 457 2.19 7.59 -15.50
N LEU A 458 1.15 6.76 -15.42
CA LEU A 458 1.23 5.43 -14.85
C LEU A 458 2.07 4.49 -15.72
N ARG A 459 2.81 3.61 -15.06
CA ARG A 459 3.58 2.54 -15.69
C ARG A 459 3.18 1.20 -15.11
N PRO A 460 3.22 0.09 -15.89
CA PRO A 460 2.96 -1.23 -15.35
C PRO A 460 4.00 -1.57 -14.29
N ALA A 461 3.55 -2.15 -13.18
CA ALA A 461 4.41 -2.68 -12.14
C ALA A 461 5.05 -4.01 -12.57
N THR A 462 5.60 -4.76 -11.62
CA THR A 462 6.26 -6.06 -11.85
C THR A 462 5.28 -7.11 -12.39
N SER A 463 5.77 -7.98 -13.29
CA SER A 463 5.10 -9.20 -13.72
C SER A 463 5.73 -10.45 -13.07
N MET A 464 5.32 -11.63 -13.50
CA MET A 464 5.78 -12.91 -12.98
C MET A 464 5.98 -13.93 -14.10
N PHE A 465 6.87 -14.88 -13.87
CA PHE A 465 6.92 -16.15 -14.59
C PHE A 465 6.62 -17.28 -13.59
N ALA A 466 5.69 -18.16 -13.93
CA ALA A 466 5.31 -19.27 -13.07
C ALA A 466 5.34 -20.61 -13.80
N VAL A 467 5.66 -21.68 -13.07
CA VAL A 467 5.58 -23.07 -13.53
C VAL A 467 4.72 -23.86 -12.54
N HIS A 468 3.69 -24.48 -13.04
CA HIS A 468 2.76 -25.30 -12.26
C HIS A 468 3.00 -26.78 -12.58
N LEU A 469 3.26 -27.58 -11.55
CA LEU A 469 3.63 -28.99 -11.70
C LEU A 469 2.71 -29.87 -10.86
N GLY A 470 2.17 -30.94 -11.48
CA GLY A 470 1.60 -32.08 -10.76
C GLY A 470 2.68 -33.17 -10.67
N VAL A 471 2.99 -33.61 -9.47
CA VAL A 471 4.16 -34.44 -9.17
C VAL A 471 3.75 -35.72 -8.47
N ARG A 472 4.29 -36.86 -8.90
CA ARG A 472 4.05 -38.19 -8.32
C ARG A 472 4.78 -38.34 -6.97
N GLY A 473 4.13 -39.01 -6.00
CA GLY A 473 4.67 -39.34 -4.70
C GLY A 473 4.30 -38.34 -3.61
N ASP A 474 4.97 -38.46 -2.47
CA ASP A 474 4.72 -37.60 -1.33
C ASP A 474 5.43 -36.25 -1.48
N PRO A 475 4.84 -35.17 -0.93
CA PRO A 475 5.50 -33.87 -0.90
C PRO A 475 6.78 -33.91 -0.05
N PRO A 476 7.76 -33.06 -0.34
CA PRO A 476 8.98 -32.96 0.47
C PRO A 476 8.67 -32.41 1.87
N ALA A 477 9.56 -32.72 2.84
CA ALA A 477 9.49 -32.17 4.20
C ALA A 477 9.96 -30.68 4.23
N LEU A 478 9.26 -29.85 3.47
CA LEU A 478 9.46 -28.40 3.35
C LEU A 478 8.22 -27.66 3.87
N PRO A 479 8.36 -26.42 4.34
CA PRO A 479 7.20 -25.56 4.57
C PRO A 479 6.44 -25.31 3.27
N PRO A 480 5.15 -24.91 3.37
CA PRO A 480 4.31 -24.63 2.21
C PRO A 480 4.89 -23.58 1.25
N VAL A 481 5.70 -22.64 1.75
CA VAL A 481 6.35 -21.59 0.96
C VAL A 481 7.85 -21.57 1.23
N VAL A 482 8.65 -21.67 0.19
CA VAL A 482 10.12 -21.62 0.28
C VAL A 482 10.66 -20.55 -0.66
N HIS A 483 11.41 -19.61 -0.12
CA HIS A 483 12.13 -18.58 -0.88
C HIS A 483 13.58 -19.04 -1.08
N LEU A 484 13.91 -19.46 -2.29
CA LEU A 484 15.27 -19.88 -2.67
C LEU A 484 16.01 -18.70 -3.31
N HIS A 485 17.03 -18.20 -2.62
CA HIS A 485 17.91 -17.15 -3.12
C HIS A 485 19.19 -17.77 -3.69
N ASP A 486 19.35 -17.73 -5.00
CA ASP A 486 20.56 -18.16 -5.71
C ASP A 486 21.12 -16.98 -6.53
N ALA A 487 22.15 -16.35 -6.01
CA ALA A 487 22.80 -15.22 -6.66
C ALA A 487 23.40 -15.56 -8.04
N GLY A 488 23.66 -16.83 -8.31
CA GLY A 488 24.21 -17.31 -9.59
C GLY A 488 23.18 -17.54 -10.69
N ARG A 489 21.90 -17.61 -10.35
CA ARG A 489 20.81 -18.01 -11.27
C ARG A 489 19.74 -16.94 -11.52
N GLY A 490 20.02 -15.68 -11.21
CA GLY A 490 19.18 -14.56 -11.65
C GLY A 490 18.01 -14.18 -10.76
N GLY A 491 18.11 -14.36 -9.43
CA GLY A 491 17.17 -13.80 -8.46
C GLY A 491 16.51 -14.83 -7.55
N ALA A 492 15.51 -14.38 -6.77
CA ALA A 492 14.75 -15.24 -5.87
C ALA A 492 13.75 -16.11 -6.65
N LEU A 493 13.72 -17.39 -6.33
CA LEU A 493 12.69 -18.35 -6.74
C LEU A 493 11.80 -18.64 -5.54
N GLU A 494 10.52 -18.46 -5.70
CA GLU A 494 9.51 -18.90 -4.74
C GLU A 494 8.98 -20.27 -5.14
N ILE A 495 8.97 -21.21 -4.21
CA ILE A 495 8.46 -22.57 -4.35
C ILE A 495 7.27 -22.69 -3.42
N VAL A 496 6.09 -22.93 -3.96
CA VAL A 496 4.85 -23.11 -3.20
C VAL A 496 4.37 -24.54 -3.35
N LEU A 497 3.91 -25.13 -2.25
CA LEU A 497 3.45 -26.50 -2.14
C LEU A 497 1.99 -26.53 -1.63
N PRO A 498 0.99 -26.11 -2.44
CA PRO A 498 -0.39 -25.92 -1.99
C PRO A 498 -1.02 -27.17 -1.40
N SER A 499 -0.73 -28.34 -1.97
CA SER A 499 -1.28 -29.63 -1.51
C SER A 499 -0.76 -30.08 -0.14
N THR A 500 0.26 -29.41 0.43
CA THR A 500 0.70 -29.68 1.82
C THR A 500 -0.23 -29.08 2.87
N VAL A 501 -1.00 -28.07 2.51
CA VAL A 501 -1.98 -27.40 3.39
C VAL A 501 -3.42 -27.65 2.95
N ASP A 502 -3.63 -27.97 1.69
CA ASP A 502 -4.93 -28.36 1.14
C ASP A 502 -4.80 -29.62 0.28
N ALA A 503 -5.02 -30.77 0.90
CA ALA A 503 -4.89 -32.08 0.24
C ALA A 503 -5.81 -32.23 -1.00
N SER A 504 -6.88 -31.41 -1.12
CA SER A 504 -7.78 -31.45 -2.28
C SER A 504 -7.16 -30.84 -3.55
N ALA A 505 -5.97 -30.22 -3.45
CA ALA A 505 -5.26 -29.65 -4.60
C ALA A 505 -4.63 -30.71 -5.51
N ALA A 506 -4.46 -31.96 -5.05
CA ALA A 506 -3.89 -33.05 -5.83
C ALA A 506 -4.61 -34.38 -5.56
N PRO A 507 -4.60 -35.34 -6.50
CA PRO A 507 -5.07 -36.68 -6.24
C PRO A 507 -4.20 -37.41 -5.22
N PRO A 508 -4.71 -38.46 -4.52
CA PRO A 508 -3.92 -39.28 -3.62
C PRO A 508 -2.67 -39.88 -4.30
N GLY A 509 -1.51 -39.79 -3.65
CA GLY A 509 -0.21 -40.21 -4.19
C GLY A 509 0.46 -39.19 -5.11
N TYR A 510 -0.09 -37.98 -5.17
CA TYR A 510 0.48 -36.86 -5.92
C TYR A 510 0.46 -35.59 -5.09
N PHE A 511 1.26 -34.61 -5.50
CA PHE A 511 1.28 -33.26 -4.89
C PHE A 511 1.48 -32.18 -5.95
N THR A 512 1.17 -30.93 -5.60
CA THR A 512 1.36 -29.78 -6.48
C THR A 512 2.59 -28.98 -6.08
N VAL A 513 3.29 -28.44 -7.10
CA VAL A 513 4.39 -27.49 -6.94
C VAL A 513 4.14 -26.30 -7.85
N GLU A 514 4.24 -25.11 -7.30
CA GLU A 514 4.24 -23.86 -8.07
C GLU A 514 5.60 -23.18 -7.89
N LEU A 515 6.26 -22.88 -9.00
CA LEU A 515 7.56 -22.21 -9.04
C LEU A 515 7.36 -20.81 -9.61
N MET A 516 7.71 -19.78 -8.86
CA MET A 516 7.45 -18.40 -9.25
C MET A 516 8.69 -17.54 -9.18
N ARG A 517 8.86 -16.69 -10.19
CA ARG A 517 9.91 -15.68 -10.26
C ARG A 517 9.34 -14.38 -10.77
N LEU A 518 9.68 -13.27 -10.12
CA LEU A 518 9.31 -11.94 -10.61
C LEU A 518 10.01 -11.64 -11.94
N VAL A 519 9.28 -10.96 -12.83
CA VAL A 519 9.80 -10.40 -14.08
C VAL A 519 9.82 -8.89 -13.95
N ARG A 520 10.99 -8.30 -14.09
CA ARG A 520 11.20 -6.86 -13.90
C ARG A 520 10.46 -6.04 -14.96
N PRO A 521 10.03 -4.81 -14.65
CA PRO A 521 9.34 -3.96 -15.61
C PRO A 521 10.11 -3.73 -16.93
N ASP A 522 11.44 -3.61 -16.86
CA ASP A 522 12.33 -3.45 -18.03
C ASP A 522 12.45 -4.74 -18.87
N GLU A 523 12.19 -5.92 -18.31
CA GLU A 523 12.23 -7.21 -18.99
C GLU A 523 10.87 -7.60 -19.63
N MET A 524 9.76 -6.99 -19.16
CA MET A 524 8.41 -7.43 -19.51
C MET A 524 8.13 -7.34 -21.00
N ALA A 525 8.46 -6.20 -21.63
CA ALA A 525 8.23 -5.99 -23.07
C ALA A 525 8.93 -7.05 -23.95
N GLY A 526 10.09 -7.53 -23.52
CA GLY A 526 10.85 -8.56 -24.25
C GLY A 526 10.17 -9.94 -24.30
N TRP A 527 9.07 -10.16 -23.57
CA TRP A 527 8.29 -11.39 -23.66
C TRP A 527 7.29 -11.39 -24.82
N PHE A 528 7.04 -10.24 -25.43
CA PHE A 528 6.11 -10.05 -26.54
C PHE A 528 6.88 -9.92 -27.86
N ASP A 529 6.36 -10.53 -28.91
CA ASP A 529 6.89 -10.30 -30.26
C ASP A 529 6.56 -8.88 -30.74
N ASP A 530 5.33 -8.42 -30.43
CA ASP A 530 4.89 -7.02 -30.52
C ASP A 530 3.96 -6.69 -29.36
N ALA A 531 4.47 -5.89 -28.42
CA ALA A 531 3.68 -5.49 -27.26
C ALA A 531 2.58 -4.46 -27.59
N SER A 532 2.75 -3.71 -28.67
CA SER A 532 1.81 -2.67 -29.12
C SER A 532 0.63 -3.25 -29.92
N ALA A 533 0.87 -4.33 -30.66
CA ALA A 533 -0.12 -5.04 -31.47
C ALA A 533 -0.31 -6.48 -30.95
N PHE A 534 -0.52 -6.62 -29.64
CA PHE A 534 -0.61 -7.94 -29.01
C PHE A 534 -1.85 -8.72 -29.48
N ASP A 535 -1.61 -9.83 -30.16
CA ASP A 535 -2.61 -10.88 -30.42
C ASP A 535 -2.21 -12.19 -29.74
N PRO A 536 -3.03 -12.72 -28.80
CA PRO A 536 -2.69 -13.91 -28.04
C PRO A 536 -2.61 -15.20 -28.89
N VAL A 537 -3.22 -15.22 -30.06
CA VAL A 537 -3.17 -16.38 -30.97
C VAL A 537 -1.84 -16.42 -31.66
N THR A 538 -1.46 -15.33 -32.35
CA THR A 538 -0.19 -15.19 -33.05
C THR A 538 1.00 -15.37 -32.13
N GLN A 539 0.95 -14.73 -30.92
CA GLN A 539 2.02 -14.84 -29.92
C GLN A 539 2.28 -16.30 -29.49
N ARG A 540 1.24 -17.11 -29.35
CA ARG A 540 1.40 -18.54 -28.98
C ARG A 540 2.00 -19.39 -30.10
N GLN A 541 1.89 -18.98 -31.34
CA GLN A 541 2.48 -19.67 -32.50
C GLN A 541 3.95 -19.32 -32.68
N SER A 542 4.47 -18.29 -32.00
CA SER A 542 5.87 -17.88 -32.05
C SER A 542 6.81 -18.96 -31.51
N ALA A 543 7.69 -19.47 -32.34
CA ALA A 543 8.70 -20.44 -31.93
C ALA A 543 9.71 -19.83 -30.93
N ALA A 544 10.06 -18.56 -31.12
CA ALA A 544 10.97 -17.83 -30.21
C ALA A 544 10.38 -17.69 -28.83
N TYR A 545 9.10 -17.32 -28.72
CA TYR A 545 8.38 -17.26 -27.47
C TYR A 545 8.30 -18.64 -26.77
N ALA A 546 7.95 -19.70 -27.52
CA ALA A 546 7.87 -21.04 -26.98
C ALA A 546 9.23 -21.54 -26.44
N ALA A 547 10.32 -21.33 -27.20
CA ALA A 547 11.67 -21.70 -26.79
C ALA A 547 12.11 -20.94 -25.52
N ARG A 548 11.89 -19.62 -25.48
CA ARG A 548 12.20 -18.80 -24.29
C ARG A 548 11.42 -19.27 -23.07
N LYS A 549 10.11 -19.53 -23.23
CA LYS A 549 9.23 -19.99 -22.17
C LYS A 549 9.69 -21.33 -21.60
N ALA A 550 10.03 -22.29 -22.47
CA ALA A 550 10.56 -23.59 -22.05
C ALA A 550 11.91 -23.46 -21.32
N SER A 551 12.83 -22.65 -21.85
CA SER A 551 14.16 -22.43 -21.25
C SER A 551 14.07 -21.85 -19.84
N VAL A 552 13.23 -20.83 -19.62
CA VAL A 552 13.05 -20.24 -18.28
C VAL A 552 12.40 -21.24 -17.33
N ALA A 553 11.40 -22.01 -17.78
CA ALA A 553 10.77 -23.01 -16.94
C ALA A 553 11.76 -24.12 -16.53
N ASP A 554 12.60 -24.58 -17.46
CA ASP A 554 13.63 -25.58 -17.15
C ASP A 554 14.63 -25.07 -16.11
N GLN A 555 15.06 -23.80 -16.20
CA GLN A 555 15.93 -23.19 -15.19
C GLN A 555 15.30 -23.16 -13.80
N LEU A 556 14.00 -22.85 -13.70
CA LEU A 556 13.30 -22.83 -12.41
C LEU A 556 13.14 -24.25 -11.84
N ILE A 557 12.84 -25.25 -12.70
CA ILE A 557 12.76 -26.65 -12.29
C ILE A 557 14.12 -27.14 -11.79
N ASP A 558 15.23 -26.85 -12.51
CA ASP A 558 16.58 -27.24 -12.12
C ASP A 558 16.99 -26.60 -10.78
N ALA A 559 16.58 -25.34 -10.54
CA ALA A 559 16.80 -24.71 -9.24
C ALA A 559 16.00 -25.39 -8.13
N ALA A 560 14.72 -25.69 -8.37
CA ALA A 560 13.85 -26.37 -7.40
C ALA A 560 14.29 -27.80 -7.09
N GLU A 561 14.92 -28.52 -8.06
CA GLU A 561 15.44 -29.89 -7.84
C GLU A 561 16.51 -29.95 -6.74
N THR A 562 17.18 -28.84 -6.43
CA THR A 562 18.12 -28.77 -5.31
C THR A 562 17.45 -29.00 -3.96
N LEU A 563 16.16 -28.70 -3.85
CA LEU A 563 15.33 -28.86 -2.64
C LEU A 563 14.32 -30.01 -2.77
N ILE A 564 13.92 -30.36 -4.01
CA ILE A 564 12.92 -31.42 -4.31
C ILE A 564 13.58 -32.43 -5.25
N PRO A 565 14.39 -33.37 -4.77
CA PRO A 565 15.13 -34.32 -5.61
C PRO A 565 14.21 -35.12 -6.53
N GLY A 566 14.58 -35.25 -7.81
CA GLY A 566 13.83 -35.96 -8.83
C GLY A 566 12.53 -35.28 -9.25
N LEU A 567 12.36 -33.97 -9.02
CA LEU A 567 11.17 -33.21 -9.39
C LEU A 567 10.80 -33.40 -10.85
N ARG A 568 11.77 -33.23 -11.77
CA ARG A 568 11.57 -33.38 -13.22
C ARG A 568 11.09 -34.78 -13.58
N ALA A 569 11.71 -35.83 -13.05
CA ALA A 569 11.38 -37.22 -13.37
C ALA A 569 10.02 -37.66 -12.83
N ARG A 570 9.54 -37.04 -11.76
CA ARG A 570 8.26 -37.36 -11.13
C ARG A 570 7.10 -36.46 -11.62
N THR A 571 7.39 -35.46 -12.46
CA THR A 571 6.37 -34.54 -13.00
C THR A 571 5.47 -35.26 -14.01
N VAL A 572 4.16 -35.29 -13.76
CA VAL A 572 3.12 -35.86 -14.63
C VAL A 572 2.21 -34.80 -15.26
N PHE A 573 2.28 -33.56 -14.76
CA PHE A 573 1.63 -32.38 -15.32
C PHE A 573 2.59 -31.21 -15.26
N ARG A 574 2.65 -30.41 -16.35
CA ARG A 574 3.45 -29.17 -16.41
C ARG A 574 2.71 -28.13 -17.22
N ARG A 575 2.63 -26.91 -16.68
CA ARG A 575 2.11 -25.74 -17.39
C ARG A 575 2.87 -24.50 -16.92
N GLU A 576 3.22 -23.64 -17.87
CA GLU A 576 3.92 -22.38 -17.60
C GLU A 576 3.03 -21.18 -17.84
N ALA A 577 3.18 -20.14 -17.02
CA ALA A 577 2.65 -18.82 -17.20
C ALA A 577 3.80 -17.79 -17.32
N SER A 578 3.68 -16.87 -18.27
CA SER A 578 4.64 -15.79 -18.53
C SER A 578 3.91 -14.44 -18.50
N PRO A 579 4.59 -13.29 -18.62
CA PRO A 579 3.92 -12.00 -18.79
C PRO A 579 2.86 -11.99 -19.90
N VAL A 580 3.08 -12.73 -20.99
CA VAL A 580 2.08 -12.94 -22.05
C VAL A 580 0.83 -13.65 -21.55
N THR A 581 0.99 -14.65 -20.67
CA THR A 581 -0.13 -15.38 -20.07
C THR A 581 -0.95 -14.46 -19.16
N PHE A 582 -0.28 -13.68 -18.31
CA PHE A 582 -0.94 -12.73 -17.41
C PHE A 582 -1.64 -11.61 -18.18
N ARG A 583 -1.03 -11.08 -19.26
CA ARG A 583 -1.72 -10.14 -20.15
C ARG A 583 -2.97 -10.76 -20.77
N ARG A 584 -2.89 -12.00 -21.22
CA ARG A 584 -4.01 -12.68 -21.88
C ARG A 584 -5.21 -12.91 -20.98
N TYR A 585 -4.99 -13.34 -19.74
CA TYR A 585 -6.05 -13.74 -18.81
C TYR A 585 -6.38 -12.64 -17.78
N GLY A 586 -5.39 -11.86 -17.35
CA GLY A 586 -5.58 -10.73 -16.44
C GLY A 586 -5.84 -9.40 -17.14
N TYR A 587 -5.63 -9.36 -18.47
CA TYR A 587 -5.77 -8.16 -19.32
C TYR A 587 -4.94 -6.96 -18.85
N SER A 588 -3.94 -7.19 -18.02
CA SER A 588 -3.06 -6.15 -17.52
C SER A 588 -1.99 -5.75 -18.54
N THR A 589 -1.65 -4.48 -18.56
CA THR A 589 -0.60 -3.95 -19.47
C THR A 589 0.72 -4.68 -19.25
N LEU A 590 1.29 -5.23 -20.32
CA LEU A 590 2.51 -6.05 -20.31
C LEU A 590 2.48 -7.24 -19.36
N GLY A 591 1.29 -7.66 -18.89
CA GLY A 591 1.14 -8.76 -17.96
C GLY A 591 1.52 -8.42 -16.51
N ALA A 592 1.47 -7.15 -16.12
CA ALA A 592 1.73 -6.72 -14.74
C ALA A 592 0.75 -7.38 -13.76
N ILE A 593 1.28 -7.96 -12.66
CA ILE A 593 0.48 -8.61 -11.62
C ILE A 593 0.24 -7.72 -10.41
N TYR A 594 1.07 -6.69 -10.23
CA TYR A 594 1.04 -5.78 -9.07
C TYR A 594 0.49 -4.39 -9.40
N GLY A 595 -0.34 -4.28 -10.46
CA GLY A 595 -1.01 -3.04 -10.82
C GLY A 595 -0.07 -2.03 -11.50
N ALA A 596 -0.05 -0.80 -11.02
CA ALA A 596 0.67 0.31 -11.63
C ALA A 596 1.64 0.99 -10.65
N LEU A 597 2.70 1.56 -11.20
CA LEU A 597 3.64 2.45 -10.53
C LEU A 597 3.36 3.89 -10.93
N GLY A 598 3.44 4.78 -9.96
CA GLY A 598 3.47 6.22 -10.19
C GLY A 598 4.81 6.71 -10.77
N PRO A 599 4.91 7.99 -11.14
CA PRO A 599 6.13 8.58 -11.71
C PRO A 599 7.35 8.48 -10.81
N ASP A 600 7.15 8.52 -9.48
CA ASP A 600 8.16 8.37 -8.43
C ASP A 600 8.45 6.91 -8.04
N GLY A 601 7.85 5.94 -8.76
CA GLY A 601 7.97 4.52 -8.47
C GLY A 601 7.11 4.05 -7.28
N CYS A 602 6.22 4.89 -6.74
CA CYS A 602 5.33 4.50 -5.66
C CYS A 602 4.33 3.43 -6.10
N LEU A 603 4.01 2.52 -5.17
CA LEU A 603 2.94 1.54 -5.31
C LEU A 603 1.60 2.17 -4.92
N GLY A 604 0.51 1.76 -5.57
CA GLY A 604 -0.82 2.30 -5.31
C GLY A 604 -0.91 3.82 -5.53
N PRO A 605 -0.54 4.33 -6.71
CA PRO A 605 -0.38 5.78 -6.94
C PRO A 605 -1.71 6.54 -7.02
N LEU A 606 -2.83 5.87 -7.25
CA LEU A 606 -4.10 6.54 -7.49
C LEU A 606 -4.83 6.91 -6.20
N SER A 607 -5.40 8.10 -6.18
CA SER A 607 -6.36 8.49 -5.15
C SER A 607 -7.64 7.67 -5.26
N ARG A 608 -8.29 7.36 -4.13
CA ARG A 608 -9.58 6.67 -4.09
C ARG A 608 -10.67 7.38 -4.91
N ARG A 609 -10.72 8.71 -4.92
CA ARG A 609 -11.63 9.52 -5.74
C ARG A 609 -10.89 10.16 -6.90
N SER A 610 -11.44 10.01 -8.10
CA SER A 610 -10.97 10.78 -9.24
C SER A 610 -11.53 12.21 -9.21
N PRO A 611 -11.02 13.13 -10.04
CA PRO A 611 -11.65 14.43 -10.25
C PRO A 611 -13.07 14.36 -10.87
N LEU A 612 -13.46 13.20 -11.41
CA LEU A 612 -14.79 12.99 -11.97
C LEU A 612 -15.76 12.47 -10.89
N PRO A 613 -16.83 13.19 -10.55
CA PRO A 613 -17.84 12.72 -9.61
C PRO A 613 -18.38 11.34 -10.02
N GLY A 614 -18.48 10.43 -9.03
CA GLY A 614 -18.96 9.07 -9.29
C GLY A 614 -17.92 8.09 -9.85
N LEU A 615 -16.70 8.53 -10.21
CA LEU A 615 -15.61 7.62 -10.61
C LEU A 615 -14.64 7.43 -9.45
N VAL A 616 -14.50 6.20 -8.99
CA VAL A 616 -13.54 5.78 -7.95
C VAL A 616 -12.64 4.67 -8.45
N PHE A 617 -11.43 4.57 -7.89
CA PHE A 617 -10.49 3.50 -8.20
C PHE A 617 -10.41 2.49 -7.06
N ALA A 618 -10.25 1.21 -7.41
CA ALA A 618 -10.02 0.10 -6.49
C ALA A 618 -8.85 -0.78 -6.99
N GLY A 619 -8.51 -1.80 -6.21
CA GLY A 619 -7.46 -2.75 -6.56
C GLY A 619 -6.04 -2.24 -6.33
N ALA A 620 -5.06 -2.94 -6.93
CA ALA A 620 -3.64 -2.70 -6.67
C ALA A 620 -3.16 -1.29 -7.04
N ALA A 621 -3.80 -0.63 -7.99
CA ALA A 621 -3.42 0.73 -8.39
C ALA A 621 -3.78 1.81 -7.35
N ALA A 622 -4.70 1.52 -6.42
CA ALA A 622 -5.17 2.47 -5.41
C ALA A 622 -4.53 2.25 -4.02
N ALA A 623 -4.19 1.00 -3.65
CA ALA A 623 -3.60 0.74 -2.32
C ALA A 623 -2.35 -0.15 -2.35
N GLY A 624 -1.87 -0.52 -3.52
CA GLY A 624 -0.69 -1.38 -3.69
C GLY A 624 -1.02 -2.85 -3.94
N PRO A 625 0.02 -3.68 -4.15
CA PRO A 625 -0.10 -5.08 -4.53
C PRO A 625 -0.53 -5.98 -3.36
N GLY A 626 -1.21 -7.08 -3.69
CA GLY A 626 -1.65 -8.11 -2.75
C GLY A 626 -3.14 -8.06 -2.44
N VAL A 627 -3.64 -9.14 -1.82
CA VAL A 627 -5.08 -9.29 -1.51
C VAL A 627 -5.53 -8.28 -0.47
N GLU A 628 -4.81 -8.16 0.64
CA GLU A 628 -5.15 -7.22 1.71
C GLU A 628 -5.19 -5.76 1.22
N PRO A 629 -4.18 -5.22 0.51
CA PRO A 629 -4.26 -3.89 -0.08
C PRO A 629 -5.41 -3.73 -1.09
N ALA A 630 -5.68 -4.75 -1.91
CA ALA A 630 -6.80 -4.71 -2.85
C ALA A 630 -8.15 -4.66 -2.14
N MET A 631 -8.34 -5.38 -1.02
CA MET A 631 -9.54 -5.30 -0.19
C MET A 631 -9.66 -3.94 0.50
N ILE A 632 -8.54 -3.37 0.99
CA ILE A 632 -8.49 -2.00 1.52
C ILE A 632 -8.99 -1.01 0.46
N ALA A 633 -8.43 -1.07 -0.75
CA ALA A 633 -8.82 -0.20 -1.85
C ALA A 633 -10.31 -0.33 -2.21
N GLY A 634 -10.82 -1.57 -2.25
CA GLY A 634 -12.23 -1.84 -2.49
C GLY A 634 -13.14 -1.26 -1.40
N ALA A 635 -12.79 -1.44 -0.14
CA ALA A 635 -13.52 -0.90 0.99
C ALA A 635 -13.48 0.63 1.01
N GLU A 636 -12.33 1.25 0.74
CA GLU A 636 -12.22 2.70 0.64
C GLU A 636 -12.96 3.29 -0.55
N ALA A 637 -12.99 2.59 -1.70
CA ALA A 637 -13.79 2.98 -2.85
C ALA A 637 -15.29 2.94 -2.53
N ALA A 638 -15.75 1.90 -1.83
CA ALA A 638 -17.14 1.80 -1.36
C ALA A 638 -17.48 2.93 -0.38
N ASP A 639 -16.62 3.23 0.59
CA ASP A 639 -16.81 4.34 1.56
C ASP A 639 -16.78 5.71 0.86
N ALA A 640 -15.98 5.86 -0.20
CA ALA A 640 -15.94 7.08 -1.00
C ALA A 640 -17.27 7.35 -1.73
N LEU A 641 -17.93 6.29 -2.22
CA LEU A 641 -19.25 6.36 -2.85
C LEU A 641 -20.39 6.44 -1.83
N TRP A 642 -20.27 5.78 -0.69
CA TRP A 642 -21.24 5.77 0.40
C TRP A 642 -20.57 6.18 1.72
N PRO A 643 -20.37 7.50 1.96
CA PRO A 643 -19.63 8.01 3.11
C PRO A 643 -20.16 7.50 4.45
N GLY A 644 -19.26 6.99 5.27
CA GLY A 644 -19.57 6.39 6.55
C GLY A 644 -19.83 4.89 6.51
N LEU A 645 -19.72 4.26 5.36
CA LEU A 645 -19.86 2.82 5.21
C LEU A 645 -18.88 2.06 6.12
N LEU A 646 -17.64 2.52 6.24
CA LEU A 646 -16.62 1.90 7.07
C LEU A 646 -16.68 2.30 8.56
N ARG A 647 -17.54 3.21 8.96
CA ARG A 647 -17.63 3.59 10.37
C ARG A 647 -18.12 2.43 11.22
N ALA A 648 -17.52 2.27 12.39
CA ALA A 648 -18.02 1.32 13.38
C ALA A 648 -19.42 1.78 13.85
N PRO A 649 -20.36 0.86 14.08
CA PRO A 649 -21.67 1.21 14.65
C PRO A 649 -21.50 1.99 15.97
N GLY A 650 -22.11 3.18 16.07
CA GLY A 650 -22.06 4.03 17.27
C GLY A 650 -20.87 4.99 17.36
N SER A 651 -20.01 5.09 16.34
CA SER A 651 -18.97 6.13 16.31
C SER A 651 -19.58 7.52 16.07
N PRO A 652 -19.20 8.56 16.82
CA PRO A 652 -19.65 9.93 16.56
C PRO A 652 -19.17 10.41 15.19
N GLY A 653 -20.05 11.15 14.50
CA GLY A 653 -19.85 11.65 13.13
C GLY A 653 -18.81 12.74 12.98
#